data_17480645efc33c29dc3d719764c5fadb
#
_entry.id   17480645efc33c29dc3d719764c5fadb
#
_cell.length_a   1.000
_cell.length_b   1.000
_cell.length_c   1.000
_cell.angle_alpha   90.00
_cell.angle_beta   90.00
_cell.angle_gamma   90.00
#
_symmetry.space_group_name_H-M   'P 1'
#
loop_
_entity.id
_entity.type
_entity.pdbx_description
1 polymer ?
#
loop_
_entity_poly.entity_id
_entity_poly.type
_entity_poly.pdbx_seq_one_letter_code
_entity_poly.pdbx_strand_id
1 'polypeptide(L)'
;MPVDIEVHWEPSTINGVLGSARPGDYYNAFAGAPDPDLWYPSALANKLAGKDLAPNKIDIVLRFNSNALWYTNIDGKVPRFSYDLASTALHEIGHGLGFLSNAEYDRFFNTGYIVQPTPYDAYVQLADGRRFTDFCARSIDLGKAMSSPLTWSGPLANKANNFSNPKLYAPKPYEEGFSITHLDEDAFPSGSPDAVMTPVLDPGEVFRSPGPIALAMLEDMLQKPPAGKAASIPAKPINVRALVGDKYALLTFDSPTCRRIDRITGYTVTINPSGAVRTFTSSPARITGLKNGNSYSFTITAENSNGKSEPVITNEVTLQPSTSTKTIDSKANAKFLATGTFKNAPVIAYSDAISGNLKLATYSKKRWSTSIVDGNSTSGGKSDRNLAGPVSLCVTGTAKTEQLHIFYTDIENKDLRHATYDGKKWRYETVDGNGDAVQNYKEFPREKTASDVSVANACAVTPSGLQVFYRDESQGILLGAALTKAGWVYEIVDGDRQTDDRTTGDVGFSISALSVGKTVYLLYDSVLTLSSNDVATQGEIRLAKRNSIFPEDWQYSTLDGPDNGVAVAGYDVMLAKSGNKVAGAWLSASGNRLPNPDQIRFLLIDEDETPNSRAIELFGTPGAPLVIDGKGIVFGCEKRLCSANNSNVSPKLVNGAILDGVKDSATLTVEKVRYAVTSVNKKLVLVKL
;
A
#
# COMPACT_ATOMS: atom_id res chain seq x y z
N MET A 1 19.33 -12.89 -31.56
CA MET A 1 18.76 -11.52 -31.53
C MET A 1 19.56 -10.73 -30.52
N PRO A 2 19.78 -9.44 -30.73
CA PRO A 2 20.33 -8.59 -29.67
C PRO A 2 19.38 -8.55 -28.50
N VAL A 3 19.92 -8.34 -27.30
CA VAL A 3 19.18 -8.14 -26.06
C VAL A 3 19.50 -6.71 -25.60
N ASP A 4 18.49 -5.89 -25.43
CA ASP A 4 18.64 -4.51 -25.00
C ASP A 4 18.72 -4.44 -23.48
N ILE A 5 19.87 -3.95 -22.98
CA ILE A 5 20.18 -3.92 -21.54
C ILE A 5 20.36 -2.47 -21.09
N GLU A 6 19.58 -2.07 -20.09
CA GLU A 6 19.77 -0.81 -19.37
C GLU A 6 20.59 -1.05 -18.12
N VAL A 7 21.62 -0.24 -17.89
CA VAL A 7 22.54 -0.39 -16.75
C VAL A 7 22.50 0.88 -15.89
N HIS A 8 22.21 0.69 -14.60
CA HIS A 8 22.28 1.72 -13.58
C HIS A 8 23.50 1.51 -12.70
N TRP A 9 24.19 2.61 -12.39
CA TRP A 9 25.34 2.64 -11.50
C TRP A 9 25.03 3.59 -10.34
N GLU A 10 24.54 3.03 -9.22
CA GLU A 10 23.97 3.82 -8.13
C GLU A 10 24.33 3.21 -6.75
N PRO A 11 24.37 4.00 -5.67
CA PRO A 11 24.62 3.46 -4.34
C PRO A 11 23.52 2.49 -3.93
N SER A 12 23.89 1.31 -3.39
CA SER A 12 22.91 0.43 -2.74
C SER A 12 22.72 0.86 -1.29
N THR A 13 21.47 0.89 -0.84
CA THR A 13 21.10 1.10 0.57
C THR A 13 21.14 -0.19 1.37
N ILE A 14 21.22 -1.34 0.70
CA ILE A 14 21.25 -2.67 1.34
C ILE A 14 22.71 -3.11 1.47
N ASN A 15 23.14 -3.34 2.70
CA ASN A 15 24.50 -3.81 2.97
C ASN A 15 24.75 -5.18 2.33
N GLY A 16 25.88 -5.32 1.65
CA GLY A 16 26.31 -6.58 1.03
C GLY A 16 25.75 -6.84 -0.37
N VAL A 17 24.78 -6.06 -0.85
CA VAL A 17 24.26 -6.22 -2.22
C VAL A 17 25.21 -5.57 -3.20
N LEU A 18 25.74 -6.37 -4.13
CA LEU A 18 26.64 -5.95 -5.20
C LEU A 18 25.90 -5.49 -6.45
N GLY A 19 24.78 -6.13 -6.77
CA GLY A 19 23.96 -5.83 -7.91
C GLY A 19 22.56 -6.36 -7.77
N SER A 20 21.71 -6.05 -8.73
CA SER A 20 20.40 -6.66 -8.91
C SER A 20 19.99 -6.59 -10.37
N ALA A 21 19.18 -7.55 -10.80
CA ALA A 21 18.65 -7.56 -12.14
C ALA A 21 17.16 -7.90 -12.17
N ARG A 22 16.49 -7.42 -13.19
CA ARG A 22 15.13 -7.82 -13.51
C ARG A 22 14.90 -7.83 -15.02
N PRO A 23 13.98 -8.66 -15.52
CA PRO A 23 13.47 -8.51 -16.87
C PRO A 23 12.82 -7.14 -17.08
N GLY A 24 12.89 -6.61 -18.29
CA GLY A 24 12.19 -5.37 -18.65
C GLY A 24 10.68 -5.53 -18.62
N ASP A 25 10.18 -6.69 -19.10
CA ASP A 25 8.75 -7.03 -19.14
C ASP A 25 8.56 -8.56 -19.16
N TYR A 26 7.30 -9.02 -19.12
CA TYR A 26 6.94 -10.42 -19.23
C TYR A 26 5.85 -10.62 -20.29
N TYR A 27 5.95 -11.68 -21.08
CA TYR A 27 5.00 -12.03 -22.14
C TYR A 27 4.46 -13.44 -21.97
N ASN A 28 3.19 -13.65 -22.26
CA ASN A 28 2.56 -14.97 -22.31
C ASN A 28 1.80 -15.16 -23.62
N ALA A 29 1.39 -16.38 -23.91
CA ALA A 29 0.54 -16.74 -25.04
C ALA A 29 0.99 -16.18 -26.42
N PHE A 30 2.28 -15.84 -26.60
CA PHE A 30 2.82 -15.42 -27.87
C PHE A 30 3.10 -16.62 -28.80
N ALA A 31 3.20 -16.38 -30.11
CA ALA A 31 3.54 -17.43 -31.07
C ALA A 31 4.96 -17.99 -30.80
N GLY A 32 5.06 -19.27 -30.47
CA GLY A 32 6.29 -19.95 -30.09
C GLY A 32 6.46 -20.16 -28.59
N ALA A 33 5.53 -19.68 -27.74
CA ALA A 33 5.54 -19.97 -26.31
C ALA A 33 5.33 -21.48 -26.06
N PRO A 34 6.30 -22.17 -25.38
CA PRO A 34 6.16 -23.61 -25.11
C PRO A 34 4.95 -23.98 -24.22
N ASP A 35 4.64 -23.13 -23.25
CA ASP A 35 3.41 -23.19 -22.43
C ASP A 35 2.75 -21.80 -22.42
N PRO A 36 1.61 -21.61 -23.08
CA PRO A 36 0.96 -20.29 -23.21
C PRO A 36 0.46 -19.72 -21.90
N ASP A 37 0.40 -20.54 -20.87
CA ASP A 37 -0.03 -20.13 -19.55
C ASP A 37 1.11 -19.60 -18.67
N LEU A 38 2.36 -19.69 -19.07
CA LEU A 38 3.52 -19.16 -18.37
C LEU A 38 3.89 -17.78 -18.89
N TRP A 39 4.49 -16.99 -18.01
CA TRP A 39 4.97 -15.65 -18.31
C TRP A 39 6.49 -15.67 -18.50
N TYR A 40 6.92 -15.38 -19.69
CA TYR A 40 8.33 -15.44 -20.11
C TYR A 40 8.96 -14.06 -20.00
N PRO A 41 10.11 -13.93 -19.30
CA PRO A 41 10.92 -12.70 -19.35
C PRO A 41 11.18 -12.24 -20.77
N SER A 42 11.24 -10.93 -21.02
CA SER A 42 11.33 -10.33 -22.38
C SER A 42 12.42 -10.96 -23.25
N ALA A 43 13.65 -11.06 -22.75
CA ALA A 43 14.75 -11.65 -23.53
C ALA A 43 14.49 -13.14 -23.90
N LEU A 44 13.91 -13.92 -22.99
CA LEU A 44 13.53 -15.31 -23.24
C LEU A 44 12.36 -15.41 -24.22
N ALA A 45 11.35 -14.57 -24.05
CA ALA A 45 10.18 -14.49 -24.96
C ALA A 45 10.59 -14.12 -26.38
N ASN A 46 11.45 -13.12 -26.54
CA ASN A 46 12.00 -12.68 -27.82
C ASN A 46 12.76 -13.81 -28.53
N LYS A 47 13.61 -14.56 -27.78
CA LYS A 47 14.32 -15.73 -28.30
C LYS A 47 13.36 -16.80 -28.80
N LEU A 48 12.33 -17.15 -28.05
CA LEU A 48 11.33 -18.15 -28.39
C LEU A 48 10.44 -17.73 -29.56
N ALA A 49 10.07 -16.46 -29.62
CA ALA A 49 9.28 -15.89 -30.72
C ALA A 49 10.08 -15.74 -32.03
N GLY A 50 11.42 -15.83 -31.97
CA GLY A 50 12.30 -15.58 -33.11
C GLY A 50 12.30 -14.13 -33.59
N LYS A 51 11.71 -13.21 -32.83
CA LYS A 51 11.62 -11.77 -33.10
C LYS A 51 11.50 -11.00 -31.80
N ASP A 52 11.87 -9.73 -31.84
CA ASP A 52 11.60 -8.83 -30.75
C ASP A 52 10.08 -8.53 -30.67
N LEU A 53 9.48 -8.80 -29.51
CA LEU A 53 8.05 -8.60 -29.26
C LEU A 53 7.71 -7.14 -28.93
N ALA A 54 8.71 -6.35 -28.51
CA ALA A 54 8.54 -4.93 -28.18
C ALA A 54 9.83 -4.11 -28.49
N PRO A 55 10.12 -3.80 -29.76
CA PRO A 55 11.38 -3.20 -30.22
C PRO A 55 11.77 -1.86 -29.56
N ASN A 56 10.87 -1.23 -28.81
CA ASN A 56 11.11 0.04 -28.14
C ASN A 56 11.20 -0.09 -26.62
N LYS A 57 11.29 -1.33 -26.10
CA LYS A 57 11.40 -1.60 -24.68
C LYS A 57 12.71 -2.31 -24.35
N ILE A 58 13.22 -2.03 -23.18
CA ILE A 58 14.41 -2.68 -22.63
C ILE A 58 14.06 -4.13 -22.24
N ASP A 59 14.96 -5.06 -22.55
CA ASP A 59 14.81 -6.48 -22.21
C ASP A 59 15.26 -6.81 -20.80
N ILE A 60 16.33 -6.17 -20.34
CA ILE A 60 16.95 -6.42 -19.02
C ILE A 60 17.34 -5.08 -18.39
N VAL A 61 17.04 -4.92 -17.11
CA VAL A 61 17.54 -3.79 -16.32
C VAL A 61 18.51 -4.33 -15.28
N LEU A 62 19.74 -3.84 -15.30
CA LEU A 62 20.81 -4.17 -14.35
C LEU A 62 21.09 -2.97 -13.45
N ARG A 63 21.35 -3.24 -12.16
CA ARG A 63 21.84 -2.25 -11.20
C ARG A 63 23.11 -2.75 -10.55
N PHE A 64 24.09 -1.89 -10.43
CA PHE A 64 25.34 -2.16 -9.72
C PHE A 64 25.56 -1.16 -8.60
N ASN A 65 25.96 -1.67 -7.44
CA ASN A 65 26.27 -0.84 -6.28
C ASN A 65 27.54 -0.04 -6.51
N SER A 66 27.41 1.26 -6.71
CA SER A 66 28.55 2.15 -6.95
C SER A 66 29.52 2.28 -5.75
N ASN A 67 29.10 1.84 -4.54
CA ASN A 67 29.93 1.87 -3.32
C ASN A 67 30.81 0.62 -3.14
N ALA A 68 30.64 -0.44 -3.97
CA ALA A 68 31.46 -1.63 -3.87
C ALA A 68 32.87 -1.42 -4.44
N LEU A 69 33.85 -2.14 -3.89
CA LEU A 69 35.23 -2.08 -4.37
C LEU A 69 35.38 -2.95 -5.64
N TRP A 70 35.08 -2.36 -6.77
CA TRP A 70 35.06 -3.04 -8.05
C TRP A 70 36.44 -3.22 -8.67
N TYR A 71 36.68 -4.42 -9.19
CA TYR A 71 37.73 -4.71 -10.17
C TYR A 71 37.12 -4.79 -11.56
N THR A 72 37.55 -3.91 -12.45
CA THR A 72 36.92 -3.70 -13.76
C THR A 72 37.70 -4.34 -14.93
N ASN A 73 38.92 -4.84 -14.67
CA ASN A 73 39.68 -5.57 -15.70
C ASN A 73 39.15 -7.00 -15.86
N ILE A 74 39.27 -7.53 -17.08
CA ILE A 74 38.80 -8.88 -17.42
C ILE A 74 39.90 -9.94 -17.37
N ASP A 75 41.10 -9.60 -16.87
CA ASP A 75 42.25 -10.48 -16.85
C ASP A 75 42.25 -11.59 -15.75
N GLY A 76 41.18 -11.58 -14.91
CA GLY A 76 40.99 -12.54 -13.85
C GLY A 76 41.91 -12.37 -12.63
N LYS A 77 42.65 -11.26 -12.54
CA LYS A 77 43.60 -11.00 -11.44
C LYS A 77 42.98 -10.08 -10.37
N VAL A 78 41.84 -10.51 -9.85
CA VAL A 78 41.04 -9.70 -8.89
C VAL A 78 41.77 -9.61 -7.56
N PRO A 79 42.01 -8.40 -7.02
CA PRO A 79 42.56 -8.23 -5.70
C PRO A 79 41.68 -8.86 -4.60
N ARG A 80 42.30 -9.41 -3.56
CA ARG A 80 41.67 -10.16 -2.46
C ARG A 80 40.45 -9.48 -1.81
N PHE A 81 40.37 -8.15 -1.84
CA PHE A 81 39.30 -7.39 -1.19
C PHE A 81 38.39 -6.67 -2.20
N SER A 82 38.53 -6.97 -3.49
CA SER A 82 37.73 -6.37 -4.56
C SER A 82 36.76 -7.39 -5.13
N TYR A 83 35.65 -6.92 -5.65
CA TYR A 83 34.67 -7.74 -6.35
C TYR A 83 34.88 -7.63 -7.87
N ASP A 84 34.80 -8.76 -8.54
CA ASP A 84 34.94 -8.81 -9.99
C ASP A 84 33.64 -8.34 -10.67
N LEU A 85 33.69 -7.16 -11.31
CA LEU A 85 32.51 -6.61 -11.98
C LEU A 85 31.99 -7.54 -13.10
N ALA A 86 32.87 -8.22 -13.82
CA ALA A 86 32.46 -9.11 -14.89
C ALA A 86 31.74 -10.36 -14.36
N SER A 87 32.17 -10.93 -13.20
CA SER A 87 31.46 -12.04 -12.54
C SER A 87 30.09 -11.61 -12.03
N THR A 88 30.01 -10.44 -11.38
CA THR A 88 28.72 -9.89 -10.93
C THR A 88 27.80 -9.60 -12.12
N ALA A 89 28.30 -9.02 -13.21
CA ALA A 89 27.50 -8.78 -14.41
C ALA A 89 26.97 -10.09 -15.02
N LEU A 90 27.78 -11.16 -15.01
CA LEU A 90 27.37 -12.48 -15.48
C LEU A 90 26.24 -13.06 -14.64
N HIS A 91 26.32 -12.92 -13.32
CA HIS A 91 25.27 -13.30 -12.37
C HIS A 91 23.96 -12.53 -12.65
N GLU A 92 24.03 -11.21 -12.70
CA GLU A 92 22.87 -10.36 -12.93
C GLU A 92 22.21 -10.59 -14.30
N ILE A 93 22.99 -10.80 -15.34
CA ILE A 93 22.47 -11.18 -16.66
C ILE A 93 21.71 -12.51 -16.58
N GLY A 94 22.18 -13.48 -15.77
CA GLY A 94 21.46 -14.74 -15.52
C GLY A 94 20.04 -14.49 -15.02
N HIS A 95 19.87 -13.61 -14.03
CA HIS A 95 18.54 -13.20 -13.55
C HIS A 95 17.72 -12.50 -14.64
N GLY A 96 18.31 -11.58 -15.37
CA GLY A 96 17.65 -10.89 -16.47
C GLY A 96 17.17 -11.81 -17.60
N LEU A 97 17.87 -12.91 -17.86
CA LEU A 97 17.50 -13.93 -18.84
C LEU A 97 16.41 -14.88 -18.32
N GLY A 98 16.05 -14.81 -17.05
CA GLY A 98 14.96 -15.58 -16.48
C GLY A 98 15.35 -16.55 -15.37
N PHE A 99 16.60 -16.56 -14.90
CA PHE A 99 17.00 -17.32 -13.71
C PHE A 99 16.43 -16.66 -12.46
N LEU A 100 15.09 -16.60 -12.38
CA LEU A 100 14.37 -15.94 -11.29
C LEU A 100 12.94 -16.48 -11.15
N SER A 101 12.46 -16.52 -9.91
CA SER A 101 11.11 -16.88 -9.55
C SER A 101 10.24 -15.62 -9.40
N ASN A 102 8.98 -15.70 -9.86
CA ASN A 102 7.96 -14.69 -9.53
C ASN A 102 7.11 -15.11 -8.31
N ALA A 103 7.59 -16.09 -7.53
CA ALA A 103 6.98 -16.45 -6.26
C ALA A 103 7.36 -15.44 -5.19
N GLU A 104 6.38 -14.94 -4.47
CA GLU A 104 6.57 -13.98 -3.39
C GLU A 104 6.04 -14.55 -2.07
N TYR A 105 6.73 -14.24 -0.95
CA TYR A 105 6.40 -14.74 0.37
C TYR A 105 5.93 -13.61 1.28
N ASP A 106 4.69 -13.72 1.73
CA ASP A 106 4.13 -12.84 2.73
C ASP A 106 4.49 -13.36 4.13
N ARG A 107 5.47 -12.73 4.78
CA ARG A 107 5.96 -13.11 6.12
C ARG A 107 4.90 -12.95 7.20
N PHE A 108 3.97 -12.03 7.00
CA PHE A 108 2.94 -11.71 7.99
C PHE A 108 1.88 -12.80 8.06
N PHE A 109 1.49 -13.35 6.90
CA PHE A 109 0.46 -14.40 6.80
C PHE A 109 1.03 -15.79 6.59
N ASN A 110 2.34 -15.93 6.45
CA ASN A 110 2.98 -17.17 6.03
C ASN A 110 2.36 -17.75 4.76
N THR A 111 1.98 -16.88 3.82
CA THR A 111 1.42 -17.27 2.53
C THR A 111 2.41 -17.03 1.40
N GLY A 112 2.48 -17.97 0.47
CA GLY A 112 3.16 -17.77 -0.80
C GLY A 112 2.15 -17.43 -1.90
N TYR A 113 2.57 -16.66 -2.92
CA TYR A 113 1.76 -16.37 -4.08
C TYR A 113 2.60 -16.23 -5.35
N ILE A 114 2.00 -16.63 -6.48
CA ILE A 114 2.57 -16.49 -7.81
C ILE A 114 1.45 -16.05 -8.75
N VAL A 115 1.46 -14.79 -9.17
CA VAL A 115 0.43 -14.24 -10.07
C VAL A 115 0.76 -14.51 -11.53
N GLN A 116 2.01 -14.33 -11.87
CA GLN A 116 2.57 -14.52 -13.21
C GLN A 116 3.67 -15.58 -13.15
N PRO A 117 3.31 -16.89 -13.06
CA PRO A 117 4.33 -17.93 -12.94
C PRO A 117 5.17 -17.97 -14.20
N THR A 118 6.48 -18.04 -14.00
CA THR A 118 7.48 -18.13 -15.06
C THR A 118 7.79 -19.58 -15.44
N PRO A 119 8.50 -19.82 -16.55
CA PRO A 119 9.11 -21.13 -16.78
C PRO A 119 9.99 -21.60 -15.62
N TYR A 120 10.70 -20.69 -14.95
CA TYR A 120 11.50 -21.00 -13.77
C TYR A 120 10.63 -21.62 -12.66
N ASP A 121 9.52 -20.99 -12.31
CA ASP A 121 8.59 -21.49 -11.29
C ASP A 121 8.03 -22.89 -11.61
N ALA A 122 7.90 -23.19 -12.89
CA ALA A 122 7.39 -24.49 -13.35
C ALA A 122 8.41 -25.64 -13.19
N TYR A 123 9.69 -25.33 -13.01
CA TYR A 123 10.73 -26.31 -12.74
C TYR A 123 11.13 -26.41 -11.27
N VAL A 124 10.80 -25.43 -10.42
CA VAL A 124 11.03 -25.50 -8.97
C VAL A 124 10.18 -26.61 -8.37
N GLN A 125 10.83 -27.57 -7.69
CA GLN A 125 10.20 -28.79 -7.19
C GLN A 125 10.55 -29.07 -5.73
N LEU A 126 9.54 -29.54 -4.97
CA LEU A 126 9.69 -30.10 -3.62
C LEU A 126 10.09 -31.57 -3.66
N ALA A 127 10.52 -32.09 -2.51
CA ALA A 127 10.89 -33.50 -2.34
C ALA A 127 9.74 -34.48 -2.64
N ASP A 128 8.48 -34.07 -2.48
CA ASP A 128 7.28 -34.85 -2.80
C ASP A 128 6.92 -34.86 -4.30
N GLY A 129 7.70 -34.14 -5.11
CA GLY A 129 7.53 -34.01 -6.56
C GLY A 129 6.54 -32.94 -6.99
N ARG A 130 5.88 -32.20 -6.06
CA ARG A 130 5.08 -31.04 -6.41
C ARG A 130 5.99 -29.87 -6.84
N ARG A 131 5.49 -29.05 -7.73
CA ARG A 131 6.13 -27.83 -8.24
C ARG A 131 5.41 -26.59 -7.75
N PHE A 132 6.04 -25.45 -7.83
CA PHE A 132 5.41 -24.20 -7.45
C PHE A 132 4.12 -23.93 -8.23
N THR A 133 4.09 -24.28 -9.52
CA THR A 133 2.91 -24.15 -10.37
C THR A 133 1.77 -25.15 -10.04
N ASP A 134 2.01 -26.13 -9.17
CA ASP A 134 0.96 -27.05 -8.71
C ASP A 134 0.19 -26.49 -7.50
N PHE A 135 0.71 -25.45 -6.85
CA PHE A 135 0.04 -24.78 -5.76
C PHE A 135 -0.97 -23.74 -6.28
N CYS A 136 -1.95 -23.42 -5.45
CA CYS A 136 -2.80 -22.28 -5.70
C CYS A 136 -1.99 -20.99 -5.65
N ALA A 137 -2.31 -20.06 -6.53
CA ALA A 137 -1.54 -18.84 -6.76
C ALA A 137 -1.31 -18.03 -5.47
N ARG A 138 -2.19 -18.14 -4.47
CA ARG A 138 -1.98 -17.68 -3.11
C ARG A 138 -2.42 -18.75 -2.13
N SER A 139 -1.50 -19.23 -1.29
CA SER A 139 -1.85 -20.23 -0.28
C SER A 139 -0.80 -20.32 0.84
N ILE A 140 -1.25 -20.78 2.02
CA ILE A 140 -0.34 -21.14 3.13
C ILE A 140 0.57 -22.30 2.72
N ASP A 141 0.07 -23.21 1.89
CA ASP A 141 0.86 -24.37 1.46
C ASP A 141 1.99 -23.98 0.51
N LEU A 142 1.77 -22.99 -0.37
CA LEU A 142 2.86 -22.42 -1.16
C LEU A 142 3.87 -21.69 -0.25
N GLY A 143 3.42 -20.90 0.73
CA GLY A 143 4.30 -20.24 1.70
C GLY A 143 5.20 -21.25 2.45
N LYS A 144 4.63 -22.37 2.91
CA LYS A 144 5.41 -23.46 3.51
C LYS A 144 6.39 -24.10 2.51
N ALA A 145 5.97 -24.24 1.25
CA ALA A 145 6.80 -24.79 0.20
C ALA A 145 8.04 -23.91 -0.05
N MET A 146 7.88 -22.58 -0.05
CA MET A 146 8.97 -21.62 -0.29
C MET A 146 10.07 -21.65 0.79
N SER A 147 9.78 -22.16 1.98
CA SER A 147 10.75 -22.38 3.06
C SER A 147 11.10 -23.86 3.26
N SER A 148 10.89 -24.70 2.26
CA SER A 148 11.22 -26.13 2.28
C SER A 148 12.40 -26.39 1.36
N PRO A 149 13.11 -27.53 1.50
CA PRO A 149 14.15 -27.90 0.53
C PRO A 149 13.61 -27.95 -0.90
N LEU A 150 14.23 -27.21 -1.78
CA LEU A 150 13.83 -27.05 -3.18
C LEU A 150 14.92 -27.56 -4.13
N THR A 151 14.48 -28.08 -5.26
CA THR A 151 15.35 -28.52 -6.34
C THR A 151 14.82 -28.09 -7.70
N TRP A 152 15.71 -28.05 -8.68
CA TRP A 152 15.34 -27.85 -10.09
C TRP A 152 15.03 -29.18 -10.76
N SER A 153 13.87 -29.32 -11.40
CA SER A 153 13.39 -30.57 -11.98
C SER A 153 13.56 -30.66 -13.52
N GLY A 154 14.34 -29.76 -14.11
CA GLY A 154 14.60 -29.75 -15.55
C GLY A 154 15.54 -30.85 -15.99
N PRO A 155 15.27 -31.55 -17.09
CA PRO A 155 16.06 -32.72 -17.48
C PRO A 155 17.48 -32.40 -17.93
N LEU A 156 17.71 -31.21 -18.51
CA LEU A 156 19.07 -30.83 -18.97
C LEU A 156 19.96 -30.49 -17.78
N ALA A 157 19.44 -29.73 -16.83
CA ALA A 157 20.16 -29.39 -15.60
C ALA A 157 20.38 -30.64 -14.71
N ASN A 158 19.41 -31.56 -14.64
CA ASN A 158 19.57 -32.83 -13.98
C ASN A 158 20.74 -33.61 -14.60
N LYS A 159 20.80 -33.70 -15.93
CA LYS A 159 21.93 -34.36 -16.63
C LYS A 159 23.27 -33.67 -16.36
N ALA A 160 23.28 -32.32 -16.37
CA ALA A 160 24.50 -31.56 -16.07
C ALA A 160 24.96 -31.75 -14.63
N ASN A 161 24.05 -32.00 -13.70
CA ASN A 161 24.32 -32.29 -12.28
C ASN A 161 24.37 -33.79 -11.99
N ASN A 162 25.01 -34.57 -12.84
CA ASN A 162 25.21 -36.00 -12.65
C ASN A 162 23.93 -36.80 -12.37
N PHE A 163 22.86 -36.49 -13.09
CA PHE A 163 21.53 -37.10 -12.97
C PHE A 163 20.86 -36.90 -11.59
N SER A 164 21.23 -35.82 -10.91
CA SER A 164 20.58 -35.35 -9.67
C SER A 164 20.00 -34.01 -9.88
N ASN A 165 18.81 -33.73 -9.32
CA ASN A 165 18.22 -32.42 -9.39
C ASN A 165 19.08 -31.38 -8.66
N PRO A 166 19.51 -30.27 -9.31
CA PRO A 166 20.25 -29.24 -8.63
C PRO A 166 19.47 -28.67 -7.45
N LYS A 167 20.14 -28.45 -6.33
CA LYS A 167 19.53 -27.79 -5.17
C LYS A 167 19.42 -26.29 -5.38
N LEU A 168 18.30 -25.72 -4.95
CA LEU A 168 18.06 -24.28 -4.92
C LEU A 168 18.22 -23.75 -3.49
N TYR A 169 18.64 -22.52 -3.38
CA TYR A 169 18.81 -21.82 -2.10
C TYR A 169 17.45 -21.60 -1.44
N ALA A 170 17.18 -22.26 -0.33
CA ALA A 170 15.91 -22.20 0.39
C ALA A 170 16.14 -22.19 1.92
N PRO A 171 16.71 -21.09 2.46
CA PRO A 171 17.02 -20.96 3.87
C PRO A 171 15.76 -20.86 4.74
N LYS A 172 15.93 -21.05 6.03
CA LYS A 172 14.93 -20.80 7.07
C LYS A 172 15.47 -19.81 8.09
N PRO A 173 14.86 -18.63 8.23
CA PRO A 173 13.66 -18.12 7.56
C PRO A 173 13.88 -17.82 6.06
N TYR A 174 12.80 -17.65 5.31
CA TYR A 174 12.82 -17.16 3.92
C TYR A 174 13.55 -15.82 3.84
N GLU A 175 14.46 -15.69 2.89
CA GLU A 175 15.23 -14.49 2.62
C GLU A 175 14.77 -13.86 1.30
N GLU A 176 14.18 -12.68 1.39
CA GLU A 176 13.66 -11.97 0.23
C GLU A 176 14.79 -11.54 -0.72
N GLY A 177 14.59 -11.73 -2.03
CA GLY A 177 15.59 -11.45 -3.05
C GLY A 177 16.66 -12.56 -3.22
N PHE A 178 16.81 -13.47 -2.26
CA PHE A 178 17.83 -14.54 -2.31
C PHE A 178 17.22 -15.93 -2.43
N SER A 179 16.19 -16.22 -1.63
CA SER A 179 15.54 -17.54 -1.63
C SER A 179 14.93 -17.88 -2.98
N ILE A 180 15.07 -19.15 -3.39
CA ILE A 180 14.51 -19.74 -4.62
C ILE A 180 15.26 -19.33 -5.89
N THR A 181 15.66 -18.09 -6.03
CA THR A 181 16.23 -17.50 -7.25
C THR A 181 17.72 -17.79 -7.41
N HIS A 182 18.29 -18.61 -6.55
CA HIS A 182 19.72 -18.96 -6.55
C HIS A 182 19.94 -20.46 -6.41
N LEU A 183 21.11 -20.90 -6.81
CA LEU A 183 21.62 -22.23 -6.47
C LEU A 183 22.05 -22.29 -5.00
N ASP A 184 21.95 -23.47 -4.40
CA ASP A 184 22.26 -23.68 -2.98
C ASP A 184 23.78 -23.58 -2.73
N GLU A 185 24.19 -22.70 -1.82
CA GLU A 185 25.59 -22.38 -1.50
C GLU A 185 26.37 -23.63 -0.98
N ASP A 186 25.70 -24.47 -0.16
CA ASP A 186 26.33 -25.68 0.37
C ASP A 186 26.52 -26.74 -0.71
N ALA A 187 25.68 -26.75 -1.73
CA ALA A 187 25.78 -27.68 -2.86
C ALA A 187 26.78 -27.22 -3.93
N PHE A 188 26.92 -25.89 -4.08
CA PHE A 188 27.78 -25.24 -5.08
C PHE A 188 28.66 -24.18 -4.39
N PRO A 189 29.66 -24.61 -3.58
CA PRO A 189 30.47 -23.68 -2.79
C PRO A 189 31.36 -22.79 -3.68
N SER A 190 31.88 -21.72 -3.11
CA SER A 190 32.84 -20.81 -3.74
C SER A 190 33.97 -21.59 -4.43
N GLY A 191 34.29 -21.17 -5.66
CA GLY A 191 35.24 -21.86 -6.54
C GLY A 191 34.65 -23.02 -7.35
N SER A 192 33.39 -23.41 -7.13
CA SER A 192 32.67 -24.33 -8.04
C SER A 192 32.41 -23.65 -9.37
N PRO A 193 32.46 -24.35 -10.52
CA PRO A 193 32.06 -23.76 -11.82
C PRO A 193 30.65 -23.24 -11.86
N ASP A 194 29.77 -23.75 -11.01
CA ASP A 194 28.33 -23.38 -10.94
C ASP A 194 28.00 -22.37 -9.83
N ALA A 195 29.00 -21.92 -9.04
CA ALA A 195 28.79 -20.95 -7.96
C ALA A 195 28.41 -19.53 -8.44
N VAL A 196 28.49 -19.24 -9.74
CA VAL A 196 28.09 -17.93 -10.26
C VAL A 196 26.65 -17.56 -9.95
N MET A 197 25.74 -18.52 -9.84
CA MET A 197 24.32 -18.30 -9.52
C MET A 197 23.97 -18.67 -8.08
N THR A 198 24.93 -18.72 -7.16
CA THR A 198 24.69 -18.76 -5.71
C THR A 198 24.48 -17.35 -5.14
N PRO A 199 23.87 -17.19 -3.95
CA PRO A 199 23.54 -15.87 -3.40
C PRO A 199 24.74 -14.95 -3.12
N VAL A 200 25.92 -15.53 -2.91
CA VAL A 200 27.10 -14.80 -2.44
C VAL A 200 28.21 -14.87 -3.48
N LEU A 201 28.81 -13.73 -3.78
CA LEU A 201 30.09 -13.64 -4.51
C LEU A 201 31.16 -13.14 -3.54
N ASP A 202 32.17 -13.96 -3.29
CA ASP A 202 33.27 -13.59 -2.40
C ASP A 202 34.26 -12.60 -3.06
N PRO A 203 34.87 -11.70 -2.27
CA PRO A 203 35.94 -10.85 -2.79
C PRO A 203 37.10 -11.67 -3.33
N GLY A 204 37.54 -11.36 -4.54
CA GLY A 204 38.61 -12.10 -5.23
C GLY A 204 38.11 -13.27 -6.06
N GLU A 205 36.85 -13.64 -6.00
CA GLU A 205 36.24 -14.70 -6.80
C GLU A 205 36.02 -14.26 -8.26
N VAL A 206 36.21 -15.20 -9.19
CA VAL A 206 36.22 -14.91 -10.63
C VAL A 206 35.45 -15.97 -11.41
N PHE A 207 34.41 -15.53 -12.12
CA PHE A 207 33.68 -16.33 -13.10
C PHE A 207 33.76 -15.72 -14.49
N ARG A 208 33.97 -16.58 -15.50
CA ARG A 208 33.95 -16.19 -16.92
C ARG A 208 32.98 -17.03 -17.75
N SER A 209 32.21 -17.88 -17.06
CA SER A 209 31.16 -18.73 -17.63
C SER A 209 30.06 -18.88 -16.57
N PRO A 210 28.79 -18.96 -16.96
CA PRO A 210 27.68 -19.17 -16.02
C PRO A 210 27.66 -20.58 -15.39
N GLY A 211 28.58 -21.46 -15.77
CA GLY A 211 28.61 -22.86 -15.33
C GLY A 211 27.66 -23.78 -16.11
N PRO A 212 27.93 -25.08 -16.12
CA PRO A 212 27.14 -26.04 -16.90
C PRO A 212 25.70 -26.21 -16.38
N ILE A 213 25.48 -26.11 -15.07
CA ILE A 213 24.14 -26.27 -14.48
C ILE A 213 23.26 -25.06 -14.77
N ALA A 214 23.76 -23.85 -14.54
CA ALA A 214 23.00 -22.63 -14.81
C ALA A 214 22.63 -22.49 -16.31
N LEU A 215 23.57 -22.83 -17.21
CA LEU A 215 23.29 -22.87 -18.65
C LEU A 215 22.20 -23.91 -18.98
N ALA A 216 22.28 -25.11 -18.42
CA ALA A 216 21.29 -26.16 -18.66
C ALA A 216 19.91 -25.80 -18.06
N MET A 217 19.84 -25.04 -16.95
CA MET A 217 18.60 -24.51 -16.40
C MET A 217 17.97 -23.47 -17.34
N LEU A 218 18.76 -22.57 -17.92
CA LEU A 218 18.29 -21.60 -18.94
C LEU A 218 17.81 -22.33 -20.20
N GLU A 219 18.48 -23.43 -20.62
CA GLU A 219 18.05 -24.26 -21.75
C GLU A 219 16.78 -25.06 -21.47
N ASP A 220 16.59 -25.56 -20.24
CA ASP A 220 15.34 -26.20 -19.81
C ASP A 220 14.15 -25.25 -19.98
N MET A 221 14.32 -23.96 -19.68
CA MET A 221 13.26 -22.97 -19.81
C MET A 221 12.83 -22.68 -21.26
N LEU A 222 13.62 -23.08 -22.25
CA LEU A 222 13.24 -23.04 -23.67
C LEU A 222 12.29 -24.19 -24.05
N GLN A 223 12.12 -25.17 -23.17
CA GLN A 223 11.28 -26.34 -23.40
C GLN A 223 9.93 -26.20 -22.66
N LYS A 224 8.95 -26.98 -23.09
CA LYS A 224 7.71 -27.10 -22.32
C LYS A 224 7.98 -27.82 -21.01
N PRO A 225 7.68 -27.20 -19.85
CA PRO A 225 7.86 -27.88 -18.57
C PRO A 225 7.00 -29.14 -18.52
N PRO A 226 7.48 -30.19 -17.86
CA PRO A 226 6.67 -31.38 -17.64
C PRO A 226 5.40 -31.04 -16.88
N ALA A 227 4.32 -31.78 -17.14
CA ALA A 227 3.08 -31.60 -16.41
C ALA A 227 3.30 -31.82 -14.90
N GLY A 228 2.87 -30.89 -14.06
CA GLY A 228 2.91 -31.03 -12.61
C GLY A 228 1.83 -31.99 -12.09
N LYS A 229 1.89 -32.29 -10.78
CA LYS A 229 0.84 -33.05 -10.09
C LYS A 229 -0.33 -32.11 -9.78
N ALA A 230 -1.38 -32.12 -10.58
CA ALA A 230 -2.58 -31.34 -10.30
C ALA A 230 -3.27 -31.87 -9.03
N ALA A 231 -3.62 -30.96 -8.10
CA ALA A 231 -4.56 -31.28 -7.04
C ALA A 231 -5.96 -31.37 -7.64
N SER A 232 -6.71 -32.44 -7.37
CA SER A 232 -8.05 -32.64 -7.93
C SER A 232 -9.13 -31.82 -7.23
N ILE A 233 -8.93 -31.47 -5.95
CA ILE A 233 -9.86 -30.69 -5.13
C ILE A 233 -9.30 -29.30 -4.83
N PRO A 234 -10.14 -28.26 -4.56
CA PRO A 234 -9.66 -26.93 -4.24
C PRO A 234 -8.79 -26.90 -2.96
N ALA A 235 -7.87 -25.95 -2.90
CA ALA A 235 -7.31 -25.56 -1.60
C ALA A 235 -8.40 -24.85 -0.77
N LYS A 236 -8.19 -24.79 0.55
CA LYS A 236 -9.10 -24.07 1.43
C LYS A 236 -9.10 -22.57 1.15
N PRO A 237 -10.24 -21.88 1.34
CA PRO A 237 -10.28 -20.42 1.31
C PRO A 237 -9.30 -19.80 2.30
N ILE A 238 -8.71 -18.67 1.94
CA ILE A 238 -7.75 -17.94 2.77
C ILE A 238 -8.35 -16.61 3.22
N ASN A 239 -7.72 -15.96 4.21
CA ASN A 239 -8.15 -14.66 4.73
C ASN A 239 -9.61 -14.66 5.19
N VAL A 240 -10.04 -15.76 5.81
CA VAL A 240 -11.44 -16.00 6.18
C VAL A 240 -11.78 -15.22 7.44
N ARG A 241 -12.78 -14.34 7.35
CA ARG A 241 -13.26 -13.50 8.46
C ARG A 241 -14.77 -13.44 8.51
N ALA A 242 -15.32 -13.27 9.72
CA ALA A 242 -16.71 -12.92 9.96
C ALA A 242 -16.80 -11.49 10.50
N LEU A 243 -17.70 -10.67 9.94
CA LEU A 243 -17.99 -9.32 10.37
C LEU A 243 -19.39 -9.25 10.97
N VAL A 244 -19.53 -8.47 12.05
CA VAL A 244 -20.79 -8.33 12.80
C VAL A 244 -21.80 -7.50 12.00
N GLY A 245 -23.06 -7.98 11.94
CA GLY A 245 -24.20 -7.24 11.40
C GLY A 245 -25.43 -7.32 12.32
N ASP A 246 -26.49 -6.58 11.99
CA ASP A 246 -27.80 -6.66 12.68
C ASP A 246 -28.61 -7.83 12.10
N LYS A 247 -28.71 -8.93 12.89
CA LYS A 247 -29.36 -10.21 12.50
C LYS A 247 -28.72 -10.89 11.29
N TYR A 248 -27.49 -10.52 10.95
CA TYR A 248 -26.68 -11.18 9.91
C TYR A 248 -25.19 -11.09 10.22
N ALA A 249 -24.41 -11.97 9.63
CA ALA A 249 -22.97 -11.85 9.53
C ALA A 249 -22.55 -11.69 8.06
N LEU A 250 -21.48 -10.95 7.82
CA LEU A 250 -20.84 -10.89 6.51
C LEU A 250 -19.55 -11.70 6.59
N LEU A 251 -19.43 -12.71 5.75
CA LEU A 251 -18.21 -13.49 5.62
C LEU A 251 -17.41 -12.96 4.46
N THR A 252 -16.15 -12.71 4.71
CA THR A 252 -15.18 -12.34 3.70
C THR A 252 -14.09 -13.40 3.63
N PHE A 253 -13.63 -13.72 2.45
CA PHE A 253 -12.57 -14.68 2.19
C PHE A 253 -12.05 -14.50 0.76
N ASP A 254 -10.79 -14.89 0.55
CA ASP A 254 -10.24 -14.96 -0.78
C ASP A 254 -10.43 -16.36 -1.36
N SER A 255 -10.78 -16.40 -2.65
CA SER A 255 -10.85 -17.63 -3.41
C SER A 255 -9.44 -18.18 -3.61
N PRO A 256 -9.19 -19.46 -3.33
CA PRO A 256 -7.93 -20.07 -3.73
C PRO A 256 -7.89 -20.12 -5.26
N THR A 257 -6.99 -19.34 -5.87
CA THR A 257 -6.74 -19.38 -7.31
C THR A 257 -5.74 -20.48 -7.61
N CYS A 258 -6.17 -21.51 -8.32
CA CYS A 258 -5.36 -22.66 -8.63
C CYS A 258 -5.34 -22.86 -10.15
N ARG A 259 -4.13 -22.94 -10.73
CA ARG A 259 -3.90 -22.92 -12.16
C ARG A 259 -4.33 -24.21 -12.90
N ARG A 260 -4.28 -25.33 -12.21
CA ARG A 260 -4.52 -26.66 -12.81
C ARG A 260 -5.63 -27.45 -12.12
N ILE A 261 -6.50 -26.74 -11.39
CA ILE A 261 -7.68 -27.32 -10.75
C ILE A 261 -8.92 -26.85 -11.49
N ASP A 262 -9.92 -27.71 -11.63
CA ASP A 262 -11.22 -27.34 -12.14
C ASP A 262 -11.76 -26.13 -11.35
N ARG A 263 -12.37 -25.22 -12.11
CA ARG A 263 -12.92 -23.97 -11.60
C ARG A 263 -13.74 -24.22 -10.33
N ILE A 264 -13.51 -23.40 -9.30
CA ILE A 264 -14.34 -23.38 -8.09
C ILE A 264 -15.78 -23.05 -8.51
N THR A 265 -16.71 -23.92 -8.16
CA THR A 265 -18.14 -23.80 -8.47
C THR A 265 -18.92 -23.12 -7.35
N GLY A 266 -18.39 -23.15 -6.12
CA GLY A 266 -19.03 -22.54 -4.96
C GLY A 266 -18.31 -22.77 -3.65
N TYR A 267 -18.96 -22.30 -2.61
CA TYR A 267 -18.52 -22.41 -1.22
C TYR A 267 -19.64 -22.91 -0.35
N THR A 268 -19.35 -23.90 0.48
CA THR A 268 -20.29 -24.36 1.52
C THR A 268 -19.90 -23.74 2.86
N VAL A 269 -20.86 -23.12 3.54
CA VAL A 269 -20.70 -22.48 4.85
C VAL A 269 -21.59 -23.16 5.87
N THR A 270 -20.99 -23.66 6.96
CA THR A 270 -21.71 -24.21 8.11
C THR A 270 -21.73 -23.17 9.22
N ILE A 271 -22.90 -22.87 9.77
CA ILE A 271 -23.12 -21.88 10.84
C ILE A 271 -22.98 -22.58 12.18
N ASN A 272 -22.01 -22.18 12.98
CA ASN A 272 -21.84 -22.71 14.33
C ASN A 272 -22.48 -21.77 15.38
N PRO A 273 -23.15 -22.28 16.43
CA PRO A 273 -23.28 -23.71 16.80
C PRO A 273 -24.46 -24.47 16.15
N SER A 274 -25.26 -23.84 15.29
CA SER A 274 -26.51 -24.44 14.80
C SER A 274 -26.34 -25.62 13.84
N GLY A 275 -25.18 -25.74 13.18
CA GLY A 275 -24.93 -26.73 12.13
C GLY A 275 -25.67 -26.44 10.79
N ALA A 276 -26.40 -25.32 10.71
CA ALA A 276 -27.11 -24.97 9.46
C ALA A 276 -26.15 -24.64 8.32
N VAL A 277 -26.45 -25.16 7.13
CA VAL A 277 -25.59 -25.02 5.96
C VAL A 277 -26.16 -24.02 4.97
N ARG A 278 -25.30 -23.23 4.33
CA ARG A 278 -25.59 -22.31 3.25
C ARG A 278 -24.53 -22.46 2.15
N THR A 279 -24.89 -22.17 0.92
CA THR A 279 -24.00 -22.19 -0.22
C THR A 279 -23.90 -20.79 -0.86
N PHE A 280 -22.71 -20.44 -1.36
CA PHE A 280 -22.43 -19.16 -1.98
C PHE A 280 -21.52 -19.38 -3.19
N THR A 281 -21.56 -18.48 -4.15
CA THR A 281 -20.72 -18.55 -5.35
C THR A 281 -19.49 -17.66 -5.27
N SER A 282 -19.47 -16.70 -4.33
CA SER A 282 -18.40 -15.72 -4.18
C SER A 282 -18.35 -15.12 -2.77
N SER A 283 -17.22 -14.49 -2.44
CA SER A 283 -17.06 -13.54 -1.33
C SER A 283 -17.43 -12.13 -1.82
N PRO A 284 -18.02 -11.27 -0.97
CA PRO A 284 -18.46 -11.56 0.39
C PRO A 284 -19.79 -12.32 0.47
N ALA A 285 -19.93 -13.24 1.43
CA ALA A 285 -21.13 -14.04 1.66
C ALA A 285 -21.94 -13.49 2.83
N ARG A 286 -23.19 -13.07 2.58
CA ARG A 286 -24.08 -12.53 3.63
C ARG A 286 -24.98 -13.61 4.21
N ILE A 287 -24.81 -13.94 5.47
CA ILE A 287 -25.62 -14.92 6.22
C ILE A 287 -26.66 -14.19 7.05
N THR A 288 -27.92 -14.34 6.66
CA THR A 288 -29.09 -13.71 7.31
C THR A 288 -29.84 -14.68 8.23
N GLY A 289 -30.81 -14.16 9.00
CA GLY A 289 -31.66 -14.96 9.88
C GLY A 289 -31.00 -15.33 11.20
N LEU A 290 -29.90 -14.68 11.55
CA LEU A 290 -29.22 -14.85 12.83
C LEU A 290 -29.86 -13.97 13.89
N LYS A 291 -29.57 -14.26 15.19
CA LYS A 291 -30.11 -13.51 16.33
C LYS A 291 -29.07 -12.60 16.96
N ASN A 292 -29.42 -11.33 17.17
CA ASN A 292 -28.59 -10.42 17.94
C ASN A 292 -28.38 -10.89 19.37
N GLY A 293 -27.24 -10.60 19.95
CA GLY A 293 -26.81 -11.07 21.26
C GLY A 293 -26.21 -12.47 21.30
N ASN A 294 -26.36 -13.26 20.22
CA ASN A 294 -25.73 -14.56 20.08
C ASN A 294 -24.40 -14.51 19.39
N SER A 295 -23.50 -15.41 19.78
CA SER A 295 -22.19 -15.60 19.14
C SER A 295 -22.26 -16.68 18.05
N TYR A 296 -21.53 -16.45 16.95
CA TYR A 296 -21.45 -17.35 15.82
C TYR A 296 -20.01 -17.42 15.30
N SER A 297 -19.63 -18.60 14.83
CA SER A 297 -18.51 -18.80 13.92
C SER A 297 -18.97 -19.57 12.69
N PHE A 298 -18.16 -19.58 11.63
CA PHE A 298 -18.57 -20.18 10.36
C PHE A 298 -17.44 -21.05 9.84
N THR A 299 -17.78 -22.27 9.44
CA THR A 299 -16.86 -23.19 8.79
C THR A 299 -17.09 -23.14 7.28
N ILE A 300 -16.06 -22.87 6.50
CA ILE A 300 -16.15 -22.65 5.05
C ILE A 300 -15.28 -23.68 4.32
N THR A 301 -15.82 -24.26 3.25
CA THR A 301 -15.08 -25.07 2.28
C THR A 301 -15.30 -24.53 0.86
N ALA A 302 -14.27 -24.56 0.01
CA ALA A 302 -14.41 -24.33 -1.42
C ALA A 302 -14.76 -25.65 -2.12
N GLU A 303 -15.50 -25.57 -3.23
CA GLU A 303 -15.98 -26.75 -3.96
C GLU A 303 -15.71 -26.62 -5.45
N ASN A 304 -15.39 -27.74 -6.11
CA ASN A 304 -15.35 -27.91 -7.56
C ASN A 304 -16.02 -29.24 -7.95
N SER A 305 -15.95 -29.62 -9.23
CA SER A 305 -16.49 -30.88 -9.75
C SER A 305 -15.89 -32.14 -9.10
N ASN A 306 -14.69 -32.04 -8.52
CA ASN A 306 -13.93 -33.18 -7.97
C ASN A 306 -14.07 -33.32 -6.45
N GLY A 307 -14.61 -32.30 -5.78
CA GLY A 307 -14.84 -32.37 -4.31
C GLY A 307 -14.71 -31.06 -3.58
N LYS A 308 -14.60 -31.15 -2.25
CA LYS A 308 -14.50 -30.05 -1.32
C LYS A 308 -13.08 -29.90 -0.77
N SER A 309 -12.68 -28.65 -0.51
CA SER A 309 -11.44 -28.37 0.20
C SER A 309 -11.49 -28.78 1.65
N GLU A 310 -10.34 -28.82 2.30
CA GLU A 310 -10.27 -28.80 3.76
C GLU A 310 -11.04 -27.59 4.32
N PRO A 311 -11.72 -27.73 5.48
CA PRO A 311 -12.47 -26.66 6.09
C PRO A 311 -11.57 -25.61 6.73
N VAL A 312 -12.06 -24.38 6.78
CA VAL A 312 -11.47 -23.28 7.56
C VAL A 312 -12.55 -22.61 8.39
N ILE A 313 -12.22 -22.22 9.63
CA ILE A 313 -13.16 -21.61 10.57
C ILE A 313 -12.84 -20.12 10.72
N THR A 314 -13.89 -19.27 10.72
CA THR A 314 -13.76 -17.83 10.97
C THR A 314 -13.47 -17.54 12.45
N ASN A 315 -13.11 -16.27 12.74
CA ASN A 315 -13.25 -15.72 14.08
C ASN A 315 -14.72 -15.81 14.56
N GLU A 316 -14.91 -15.86 15.87
CA GLU A 316 -16.23 -15.77 16.49
C GLU A 316 -16.73 -14.30 16.49
N VAL A 317 -18.03 -14.10 16.23
CA VAL A 317 -18.69 -12.80 16.23
C VAL A 317 -19.98 -12.84 17.04
N THR A 318 -20.18 -11.86 17.93
CA THR A 318 -21.44 -11.64 18.64
C THR A 318 -22.24 -10.57 17.93
N LEU A 319 -23.42 -10.92 17.39
CA LEU A 319 -24.23 -10.00 16.60
C LEU A 319 -24.83 -8.87 17.45
N GLN A 320 -24.90 -7.67 16.86
CA GLN A 320 -25.41 -6.47 17.50
C GLN A 320 -26.55 -5.86 16.67
N PRO A 321 -27.57 -5.22 17.32
CA PRO A 321 -28.59 -4.47 16.60
C PRO A 321 -27.98 -3.25 15.91
N SER A 322 -28.51 -2.87 14.75
CA SER A 322 -28.10 -1.66 14.05
C SER A 322 -28.47 -0.39 14.84
N THR A 323 -27.61 0.61 14.82
CA THR A 323 -27.95 1.94 15.35
C THR A 323 -28.55 2.82 14.25
N SER A 324 -29.46 3.70 14.63
CA SER A 324 -30.06 4.67 13.72
C SER A 324 -29.03 5.74 13.30
N THR A 325 -29.05 6.11 12.03
CA THR A 325 -28.33 7.29 11.53
C THR A 325 -29.11 8.56 11.84
N LYS A 326 -28.40 9.65 12.14
CA LYS A 326 -29.00 10.98 12.31
C LYS A 326 -28.60 11.87 11.14
N THR A 327 -29.56 12.31 10.34
CA THR A 327 -29.31 13.18 9.21
C THR A 327 -28.94 14.60 9.66
N ILE A 328 -27.88 15.16 9.11
CA ILE A 328 -27.41 16.54 9.32
C ILE A 328 -27.85 17.41 8.13
N ASP A 329 -27.55 17.00 6.91
CA ASP A 329 -27.97 17.64 5.67
C ASP A 329 -28.59 16.60 4.74
N SER A 330 -29.85 16.82 4.38
CA SER A 330 -30.62 15.86 3.55
C SER A 330 -30.41 16.03 2.04
N LYS A 331 -29.62 17.03 1.63
CA LYS A 331 -29.40 17.39 0.22
C LYS A 331 -27.91 17.53 -0.15
N ALA A 332 -27.00 17.05 0.70
CA ALA A 332 -25.57 17.17 0.51
C ALA A 332 -24.92 15.84 0.14
N ASN A 333 -24.18 15.83 -0.96
CA ASN A 333 -23.21 14.80 -1.25
C ASN A 333 -21.83 15.28 -0.76
N ALA A 334 -21.61 15.19 0.55
CA ALA A 334 -20.35 15.61 1.15
C ALA A 334 -19.23 14.69 0.69
N LYS A 335 -18.16 15.25 0.11
CA LYS A 335 -17.06 14.52 -0.49
C LYS A 335 -15.78 14.57 0.35
N PHE A 336 -15.47 15.72 0.93
CA PHE A 336 -14.38 15.92 1.86
C PHE A 336 -14.90 16.52 3.15
N LEU A 337 -14.45 16.00 4.30
CA LEU A 337 -15.02 16.30 5.61
C LEU A 337 -13.93 16.64 6.61
N ALA A 338 -14.10 17.73 7.33
CA ALA A 338 -13.31 18.09 8.49
C ALA A 338 -14.20 18.43 9.68
N THR A 339 -13.87 17.94 10.85
CA THR A 339 -14.66 18.13 12.07
C THR A 339 -13.87 18.86 13.14
N GLY A 340 -14.56 19.57 14.01
CA GLY A 340 -13.94 20.27 15.12
C GLY A 340 -14.96 20.78 16.12
N THR A 341 -14.44 21.57 17.07
CA THR A 341 -15.28 22.31 18.04
C THR A 341 -14.92 23.79 17.95
N PHE A 342 -15.94 24.62 17.76
CA PHE A 342 -15.81 26.06 17.71
C PHE A 342 -16.82 26.71 18.65
N LYS A 343 -16.34 27.54 19.59
CA LYS A 343 -17.16 28.16 20.65
C LYS A 343 -18.04 27.16 21.38
N ASN A 344 -17.42 26.04 21.77
CA ASN A 344 -18.05 24.88 22.43
C ASN A 344 -19.16 24.18 21.61
N ALA A 345 -19.29 24.49 20.33
CA ALA A 345 -20.24 23.83 19.42
C ALA A 345 -19.51 22.89 18.46
N PRO A 346 -19.97 21.63 18.32
CA PRO A 346 -19.50 20.76 17.26
C PRO A 346 -19.75 21.37 15.88
N VAL A 347 -18.76 21.35 15.00
CA VAL A 347 -18.82 21.86 13.63
C VAL A 347 -18.27 20.83 12.65
N ILE A 348 -18.83 20.85 11.42
CA ILE A 348 -18.39 20.02 10.30
C ILE A 348 -18.27 20.92 9.09
N ALA A 349 -17.04 21.07 8.58
CA ALA A 349 -16.81 21.66 7.27
C ALA A 349 -16.81 20.56 6.21
N TYR A 350 -17.42 20.78 5.08
CA TYR A 350 -17.47 19.81 3.99
C TYR A 350 -17.65 20.46 2.63
N SER A 351 -17.07 19.83 1.62
CA SER A 351 -17.34 20.17 0.23
C SER A 351 -18.53 19.36 -0.28
N ASP A 352 -19.48 20.04 -0.94
CA ASP A 352 -20.67 19.39 -1.49
C ASP A 352 -20.51 19.16 -2.99
N ALA A 353 -20.32 17.91 -3.39
CA ALA A 353 -20.11 17.55 -4.78
C ALA A 353 -21.32 17.78 -5.71
N ILE A 354 -22.50 18.07 -5.17
CA ILE A 354 -23.68 18.41 -5.98
C ILE A 354 -23.68 19.90 -6.37
N SER A 355 -23.41 20.76 -5.39
CA SER A 355 -23.47 22.22 -5.60
C SER A 355 -22.10 22.84 -5.90
N GLY A 356 -21.01 22.13 -5.70
CA GLY A 356 -19.65 22.68 -5.80
C GLY A 356 -19.28 23.63 -4.65
N ASN A 357 -20.11 23.74 -3.61
CA ASN A 357 -19.92 24.71 -2.53
C ASN A 357 -19.18 24.13 -1.33
N LEU A 358 -18.40 24.97 -0.66
CA LEU A 358 -17.96 24.73 0.71
C LEU A 358 -19.09 25.05 1.68
N LYS A 359 -19.43 24.10 2.55
CA LYS A 359 -20.49 24.23 3.55
C LYS A 359 -19.97 24.01 4.97
N LEU A 360 -20.66 24.59 5.95
CA LEU A 360 -20.45 24.38 7.37
C LEU A 360 -21.76 23.95 8.03
N ALA A 361 -21.72 22.80 8.72
CA ALA A 361 -22.76 22.39 9.64
C ALA A 361 -22.36 22.72 11.07
N THR A 362 -23.25 23.33 11.86
CA THR A 362 -23.01 23.70 13.25
C THR A 362 -24.11 23.12 14.14
N TYR A 363 -23.70 22.51 15.26
CA TYR A 363 -24.61 21.98 16.25
C TYR A 363 -24.85 22.98 17.37
N SER A 364 -26.09 23.48 17.47
CA SER A 364 -26.48 24.36 18.56
C SER A 364 -27.96 24.12 18.98
N LYS A 365 -28.27 24.33 20.26
CA LYS A 365 -29.62 24.11 20.80
C LYS A 365 -30.19 22.73 20.42
N LYS A 366 -29.34 21.69 20.47
CA LYS A 366 -29.70 20.32 20.13
C LYS A 366 -30.12 20.08 18.67
N ARG A 367 -29.74 20.95 17.75
CA ARG A 367 -30.05 20.86 16.33
C ARG A 367 -28.83 21.18 15.47
N TRP A 368 -28.77 20.56 14.30
CA TRP A 368 -27.83 20.91 13.25
C TRP A 368 -28.43 22.00 12.35
N SER A 369 -27.62 22.97 11.96
CA SER A 369 -27.91 23.94 10.93
C SER A 369 -26.76 23.98 9.93
N THR A 370 -27.04 24.14 8.66
CA THR A 370 -26.09 24.20 7.58
C THR A 370 -26.08 25.55 6.90
N SER A 371 -24.92 26.02 6.51
CA SER A 371 -24.73 27.26 5.76
C SER A 371 -23.67 27.08 4.67
N ILE A 372 -23.83 27.84 3.57
CA ILE A 372 -22.79 27.95 2.55
C ILE A 372 -21.73 28.91 3.08
N VAL A 373 -20.48 28.45 3.09
CA VAL A 373 -19.33 29.28 3.45
C VAL A 373 -18.82 30.00 2.22
N ASP A 374 -18.55 29.28 1.14
CA ASP A 374 -18.01 29.79 -0.12
C ASP A 374 -18.51 28.96 -1.32
N GLY A 375 -18.33 29.42 -2.56
CA GLY A 375 -18.70 28.72 -3.80
C GLY A 375 -19.96 29.27 -4.49
N ASN A 376 -20.59 30.32 -3.96
CA ASN A 376 -21.86 30.83 -4.48
C ASN A 376 -21.86 32.32 -4.81
N SER A 377 -20.73 32.98 -4.77
CA SER A 377 -20.62 34.43 -4.98
C SER A 377 -19.17 34.85 -5.07
N THR A 378 -18.86 35.88 -5.86
CA THR A 378 -17.54 36.55 -5.90
C THR A 378 -17.41 37.73 -4.93
N SER A 379 -18.46 38.02 -4.18
CA SER A 379 -18.51 39.19 -3.27
C SER A 379 -17.71 38.93 -1.99
N GLY A 380 -16.94 39.90 -1.55
CA GLY A 380 -16.23 39.90 -0.27
C GLY A 380 -15.08 38.91 -0.18
N GLY A 381 -14.44 38.58 -1.31
CA GLY A 381 -13.32 37.62 -1.41
C GLY A 381 -13.76 36.19 -1.55
N LYS A 382 -15.03 35.89 -1.70
CA LYS A 382 -15.55 34.56 -2.03
C LYS A 382 -15.23 34.16 -3.47
N SER A 383 -15.45 32.88 -3.76
CA SER A 383 -15.40 32.28 -5.09
C SER A 383 -16.79 31.82 -5.52
N ASP A 384 -17.08 31.87 -6.82
CA ASP A 384 -18.25 31.23 -7.45
C ASP A 384 -17.87 29.94 -8.20
N ARG A 385 -16.65 29.47 -8.02
CA ARG A 385 -16.07 28.31 -8.66
C ARG A 385 -16.42 27.01 -7.94
N ASN A 386 -15.97 25.90 -8.53
CA ASN A 386 -16.14 24.58 -7.94
C ASN A 386 -15.13 24.36 -6.80
N LEU A 387 -15.63 24.28 -5.57
CA LEU A 387 -14.89 24.08 -4.34
C LEU A 387 -15.05 22.64 -3.79
N ALA A 388 -15.38 21.68 -4.64
CA ALA A 388 -15.62 20.28 -4.25
C ALA A 388 -14.31 19.46 -4.03
N GLY A 389 -13.26 20.13 -3.58
CA GLY A 389 -11.96 19.54 -3.25
C GLY A 389 -11.72 19.33 -1.75
N PRO A 390 -10.48 18.95 -1.36
CA PRO A 390 -10.09 18.69 0.03
C PRO A 390 -10.36 19.84 0.99
N VAL A 391 -10.73 19.46 2.23
CA VAL A 391 -11.07 20.41 3.31
C VAL A 391 -10.34 20.03 4.59
N SER A 392 -9.69 20.98 5.24
CA SER A 392 -9.21 20.84 6.61
C SER A 392 -9.70 21.97 7.50
N LEU A 393 -9.75 21.73 8.82
CA LEU A 393 -10.34 22.63 9.79
C LEU A 393 -9.48 22.74 11.03
N CYS A 394 -9.14 23.96 11.41
CA CYS A 394 -8.42 24.28 12.63
C CYS A 394 -9.11 25.39 13.41
N VAL A 395 -8.84 25.46 14.72
CA VAL A 395 -9.36 26.53 15.58
C VAL A 395 -8.20 27.15 16.35
N THR A 396 -8.05 28.47 16.27
CA THR A 396 -7.05 29.23 17.02
C THR A 396 -7.69 30.07 18.10
N GLY A 397 -6.90 30.55 19.05
CA GLY A 397 -7.36 31.44 20.12
C GLY A 397 -7.86 30.70 21.36
N THR A 398 -8.49 31.45 22.25
CA THR A 398 -9.10 30.94 23.49
C THR A 398 -10.62 31.13 23.42
N ALA A 399 -11.39 30.56 24.32
CA ALA A 399 -12.86 30.55 24.31
C ALA A 399 -13.55 31.89 23.95
N LYS A 400 -12.93 33.03 24.26
CA LYS A 400 -13.45 34.38 23.92
C LYS A 400 -12.97 34.90 22.57
N THR A 401 -11.82 34.41 22.10
CA THR A 401 -11.10 34.91 20.90
C THR A 401 -10.96 33.84 19.82
N GLU A 402 -11.68 32.72 19.97
CA GLU A 402 -11.61 31.64 18.99
C GLU A 402 -11.93 32.13 17.57
N GLN A 403 -11.07 31.68 16.65
CA GLN A 403 -11.28 31.83 15.21
C GLN A 403 -11.29 30.44 14.60
N LEU A 404 -12.31 30.20 13.79
CA LEU A 404 -12.42 29.00 12.97
C LEU A 404 -11.71 29.24 11.65
N HIS A 405 -10.80 28.35 11.29
CA HIS A 405 -10.07 28.35 10.04
C HIS A 405 -10.47 27.13 9.23
N ILE A 406 -10.88 27.34 7.99
CA ILE A 406 -11.17 26.27 7.03
C ILE A 406 -10.26 26.47 5.83
N PHE A 407 -9.41 25.49 5.57
CA PHE A 407 -8.63 25.41 4.34
C PHE A 407 -9.39 24.51 3.37
N TYR A 408 -9.49 24.94 2.13
CA TYR A 408 -10.25 24.26 1.09
C TYR A 408 -9.68 24.62 -0.28
N THR A 409 -10.06 23.88 -1.29
CA THR A 409 -9.47 24.04 -2.61
C THR A 409 -10.47 24.49 -3.65
N ASP A 410 -10.02 25.41 -4.48
CA ASP A 410 -10.67 25.81 -5.74
C ASP A 410 -10.08 24.90 -6.83
N ILE A 411 -10.83 23.87 -7.23
CA ILE A 411 -10.33 22.86 -8.17
C ILE A 411 -10.30 23.36 -9.62
N GLU A 412 -10.96 24.49 -9.93
CA GLU A 412 -10.92 25.08 -11.27
C GLU A 412 -9.69 25.97 -11.43
N ASN A 413 -9.41 26.82 -10.41
CA ASN A 413 -8.22 27.67 -10.40
C ASN A 413 -6.97 26.94 -9.88
N LYS A 414 -7.14 25.74 -9.26
CA LYS A 414 -6.07 24.94 -8.67
C LYS A 414 -5.43 25.58 -7.44
N ASP A 415 -6.19 26.41 -6.72
CA ASP A 415 -5.75 27.21 -5.59
C ASP A 415 -6.05 26.54 -4.25
N LEU A 416 -5.18 26.77 -3.26
CA LEU A 416 -5.47 26.57 -1.84
C LEU A 416 -6.07 27.86 -1.27
N ARG A 417 -7.29 27.78 -0.80
CA ARG A 417 -8.04 28.90 -0.20
C ARG A 417 -8.19 28.74 1.30
N HIS A 418 -8.41 29.85 1.98
CA HIS A 418 -8.62 29.93 3.41
C HIS A 418 -9.82 30.81 3.74
N ALA A 419 -10.74 30.30 4.55
CA ALA A 419 -11.85 31.07 5.14
C ALA A 419 -11.67 31.13 6.65
N THR A 420 -11.75 32.31 7.21
CA THR A 420 -11.68 32.58 8.65
C THR A 420 -13.00 33.10 9.19
N TYR A 421 -13.47 32.59 10.33
CA TYR A 421 -14.68 33.00 11.00
C TYR A 421 -14.45 33.30 12.47
N ASP A 422 -14.77 34.53 12.91
CA ASP A 422 -14.62 34.96 14.31
C ASP A 422 -15.91 34.78 15.16
N GLY A 423 -16.93 34.13 14.57
CA GLY A 423 -18.27 33.99 15.16
C GLY A 423 -19.27 35.07 14.74
N LYS A 424 -18.82 36.07 13.97
CA LYS A 424 -19.64 37.16 13.45
C LYS A 424 -19.44 37.38 11.96
N LYS A 425 -18.16 37.40 11.50
CA LYS A 425 -17.78 37.72 10.12
C LYS A 425 -16.87 36.72 9.53
N TRP A 426 -17.10 36.34 8.29
CA TRP A 426 -16.18 35.56 7.45
C TRP A 426 -15.20 36.49 6.74
N ARG A 427 -13.96 35.99 6.54
CA ARG A 427 -12.92 36.57 5.66
C ARG A 427 -12.37 35.45 4.80
N TYR A 428 -11.96 35.77 3.58
CA TYR A 428 -11.52 34.84 2.58
C TYR A 428 -10.22 35.31 1.94
N GLU A 429 -9.32 34.41 1.67
CA GLU A 429 -8.07 34.68 0.95
C GLU A 429 -7.61 33.43 0.18
N THR A 430 -6.77 33.62 -0.84
CA THR A 430 -6.00 32.54 -1.46
C THR A 430 -4.66 32.45 -0.75
N VAL A 431 -4.37 31.27 -0.18
CA VAL A 431 -3.09 31.00 0.50
C VAL A 431 -2.00 30.84 -0.53
N ASP A 432 -2.19 29.92 -1.50
CA ASP A 432 -1.21 29.61 -2.53
C ASP A 432 -1.91 29.10 -3.81
N GLY A 433 -1.17 28.97 -4.93
CA GLY A 433 -1.69 28.57 -6.25
C GLY A 433 -1.78 29.73 -7.23
N ASN A 434 -1.86 30.97 -6.71
CA ASN A 434 -2.01 32.19 -7.50
C ASN A 434 -0.75 33.08 -7.55
N GLY A 435 0.42 32.45 -7.42
CA GLY A 435 1.72 33.11 -7.53
C GLY A 435 2.20 33.28 -8.97
N ASP A 436 3.43 33.72 -9.14
CA ASP A 436 4.09 33.81 -10.45
C ASP A 436 4.59 32.45 -10.93
N ALA A 437 4.71 32.27 -12.24
CA ALA A 437 5.12 30.99 -12.84
C ALA A 437 6.59 30.64 -12.61
N VAL A 438 7.43 31.62 -12.34
CA VAL A 438 8.86 31.42 -12.08
C VAL A 438 9.08 31.34 -10.57
N GLN A 439 9.62 30.21 -10.12
CA GLN A 439 9.76 29.96 -8.70
C GLN A 439 11.15 29.52 -8.31
N ASN A 440 11.62 30.07 -7.22
CA ASN A 440 12.80 29.59 -6.54
C ASN A 440 12.38 28.73 -5.35
N TYR A 441 12.14 27.43 -5.59
CA TYR A 441 11.78 26.49 -4.51
C TYR A 441 12.90 26.24 -3.50
N LYS A 442 14.14 26.67 -3.82
CA LYS A 442 15.31 26.36 -2.99
C LYS A 442 15.56 27.36 -1.85
N GLU A 443 14.83 28.46 -1.82
CA GLU A 443 15.02 29.51 -0.82
C GLU A 443 13.91 29.47 0.25
N PHE A 444 14.27 29.79 1.48
CA PHE A 444 13.29 30.02 2.56
C PHE A 444 13.37 31.48 3.01
N PRO A 445 12.23 32.18 3.13
CA PRO A 445 10.89 31.76 2.71
C PRO A 445 10.75 31.76 1.18
N ARG A 446 10.09 30.72 0.62
CA ARG A 446 9.76 30.70 -0.80
C ARG A 446 8.64 31.67 -1.15
N GLU A 447 8.47 31.98 -2.40
CA GLU A 447 7.33 32.74 -2.91
C GLU A 447 6.11 31.85 -3.15
N LYS A 448 4.94 32.45 -3.40
CA LYS A 448 3.74 31.72 -3.80
C LYS A 448 3.94 31.00 -5.14
N THR A 449 3.35 29.81 -5.26
CA THR A 449 3.38 29.07 -6.52
C THR A 449 2.21 29.39 -7.44
N ALA A 450 2.41 29.21 -8.76
CA ALA A 450 1.35 29.13 -9.75
C ALA A 450 0.93 27.66 -10.05
N SER A 451 1.50 26.69 -9.33
CA SER A 451 1.23 25.26 -9.52
C SER A 451 -0.14 24.86 -9.02
N ASP A 452 -0.56 23.65 -9.38
CA ASP A 452 -1.75 23.01 -8.83
C ASP A 452 -1.54 22.59 -7.38
N VAL A 453 -2.17 23.28 -6.44
CA VAL A 453 -2.13 23.01 -5.00
C VAL A 453 -3.49 22.57 -4.45
N SER A 454 -4.36 22.03 -5.30
CA SER A 454 -5.75 21.69 -4.98
C SER A 454 -5.99 20.25 -4.55
N VAL A 455 -4.96 19.40 -4.51
CA VAL A 455 -5.11 17.93 -4.38
C VAL A 455 -5.26 17.47 -2.94
N ALA A 456 -4.48 18.00 -2.01
CA ALA A 456 -4.53 17.63 -0.59
C ALA A 456 -4.17 18.81 0.31
N ASN A 457 -4.78 18.89 1.49
CA ASN A 457 -4.37 19.83 2.53
C ASN A 457 -4.68 19.29 3.94
N ALA A 458 -3.86 19.72 4.91
CA ALA A 458 -4.09 19.46 6.33
C ALA A 458 -3.55 20.66 7.15
N CYS A 459 -4.25 21.05 8.21
CA CYS A 459 -3.81 22.13 9.07
C CYS A 459 -3.49 21.69 10.48
N ALA A 460 -2.61 22.44 11.14
CA ALA A 460 -2.24 22.26 12.54
C ALA A 460 -2.07 23.60 13.24
N VAL A 461 -2.32 23.63 14.56
CA VAL A 461 -2.15 24.82 15.40
C VAL A 461 -1.20 24.51 16.52
N THR A 462 -0.12 25.29 16.64
CA THR A 462 0.84 25.21 17.74
C THR A 462 1.00 26.58 18.40
N PRO A 463 1.75 26.70 19.50
CA PRO A 463 2.13 28.00 20.02
C PRO A 463 2.89 28.88 19.02
N SER A 464 3.55 28.28 18.03
CA SER A 464 4.24 28.99 16.94
C SER A 464 3.32 29.55 15.88
N GLY A 465 2.03 29.17 15.88
CA GLY A 465 1.02 29.68 14.95
C GLY A 465 0.17 28.61 14.26
N LEU A 466 -0.66 29.07 13.36
CA LEU A 466 -1.45 28.26 12.44
C LEU A 466 -0.57 27.87 11.24
N GLN A 467 -0.56 26.58 10.91
CA GLN A 467 0.18 26.04 9.79
C GLN A 467 -0.76 25.23 8.91
N VAL A 468 -0.53 25.24 7.61
CA VAL A 468 -1.22 24.39 6.63
C VAL A 468 -0.19 23.71 5.74
N PHE A 469 -0.41 22.44 5.47
CA PHE A 469 0.44 21.59 4.63
C PHE A 469 -0.38 21.13 3.44
N TYR A 470 0.21 21.11 2.26
CA TYR A 470 -0.49 20.83 1.00
C TYR A 470 0.48 20.36 -0.06
N ARG A 471 -0.05 19.70 -1.08
CA ARG A 471 0.72 19.16 -2.18
C ARG A 471 0.79 20.11 -3.36
N ASP A 472 1.96 20.28 -3.94
CA ASP A 472 2.15 20.80 -5.31
C ASP A 472 2.12 19.62 -6.28
N GLU A 473 1.01 19.48 -7.01
CA GLU A 473 0.80 18.39 -7.95
C GLU A 473 1.71 18.46 -9.15
N SER A 474 2.10 19.68 -9.56
CA SER A 474 2.95 19.89 -10.73
C SER A 474 4.39 19.46 -10.50
N GLN A 475 4.86 19.56 -9.25
CA GLN A 475 6.23 19.22 -8.86
C GLN A 475 6.34 17.92 -8.06
N GLY A 476 5.21 17.38 -7.60
CA GLY A 476 5.19 16.19 -6.74
C GLY A 476 5.75 16.40 -5.35
N ILE A 477 5.74 17.62 -4.82
CA ILE A 477 6.36 17.99 -3.55
C ILE A 477 5.34 18.39 -2.48
N LEU A 478 5.72 18.20 -1.21
CA LEU A 478 4.95 18.60 -0.06
C LEU A 478 5.36 20.00 0.39
N LEU A 479 4.41 20.90 0.38
CA LEU A 479 4.56 22.30 0.74
C LEU A 479 3.95 22.59 2.12
N GLY A 480 4.42 23.69 2.73
CA GLY A 480 3.86 24.23 3.97
C GLY A 480 3.74 25.75 3.92
N ALA A 481 2.78 26.26 4.67
CA ALA A 481 2.66 27.69 4.94
C ALA A 481 2.30 27.93 6.41
N ALA A 482 2.97 28.88 7.06
CA ALA A 482 2.74 29.29 8.44
C ALA A 482 2.21 30.72 8.49
N LEU A 483 1.11 30.93 9.23
CA LEU A 483 0.53 32.26 9.41
C LEU A 483 1.25 32.99 10.56
N THR A 484 1.99 34.04 10.22
CA THR A 484 2.67 34.94 11.15
C THR A 484 1.94 36.28 11.28
N LYS A 485 2.46 37.16 12.13
CA LYS A 485 1.94 38.54 12.21
C LYS A 485 2.16 39.35 10.93
N ALA A 486 3.18 38.98 10.14
CA ALA A 486 3.52 39.64 8.87
C ALA A 486 2.79 39.04 7.66
N GLY A 487 2.04 37.96 7.85
CA GLY A 487 1.36 37.22 6.80
C GLY A 487 1.86 35.79 6.70
N TRP A 488 1.56 35.14 5.59
CA TRP A 488 1.98 33.76 5.29
C TRP A 488 3.47 33.69 4.96
N VAL A 489 4.12 32.69 5.52
CA VAL A 489 5.51 32.31 5.24
C VAL A 489 5.50 30.90 4.68
N TYR A 490 6.09 30.70 3.51
CA TYR A 490 5.99 29.48 2.73
C TYR A 490 7.30 28.68 2.78
N GLU A 491 7.18 27.37 2.74
CA GLU A 491 8.30 26.42 2.75
C GLU A 491 8.07 25.20 1.86
N ILE A 492 9.15 24.45 1.59
CA ILE A 492 9.08 23.06 1.14
C ILE A 492 9.26 22.19 2.37
N VAL A 493 8.39 21.20 2.53
CA VAL A 493 8.49 20.20 3.60
C VAL A 493 9.29 18.98 3.14
N ASP A 494 8.92 18.36 2.01
CA ASP A 494 9.58 17.16 1.50
C ASP A 494 9.40 16.99 -0.01
N GLY A 495 10.14 16.07 -0.64
CA GLY A 495 10.05 15.72 -2.06
C GLY A 495 11.09 16.41 -2.95
N ASP A 496 11.90 17.33 -2.43
CA ASP A 496 12.87 18.12 -3.21
C ASP A 496 14.33 17.66 -3.08
N ARG A 497 14.58 16.65 -2.24
CA ARG A 497 15.94 16.10 -1.97
C ARG A 497 17.00 17.13 -1.58
N GLN A 498 16.63 18.22 -0.96
CA GLN A 498 17.63 19.23 -0.53
C GLN A 498 18.52 18.76 0.63
N THR A 499 18.07 17.77 1.40
CA THR A 499 18.83 17.12 2.47
C THR A 499 18.70 15.60 2.31
N ASP A 500 19.65 14.84 2.89
CA ASP A 500 19.65 13.36 2.84
C ASP A 500 18.41 12.73 3.51
N ASP A 501 17.75 13.47 4.41
CA ASP A 501 16.53 13.02 5.08
C ASP A 501 15.24 13.23 4.26
N ARG A 502 15.30 14.02 3.20
CA ARG A 502 14.17 14.29 2.30
C ARG A 502 14.14 13.30 1.14
N THR A 503 12.95 12.82 0.81
CA THR A 503 12.77 11.89 -0.31
C THR A 503 12.83 12.59 -1.66
N THR A 504 13.13 11.83 -2.72
CA THR A 504 12.87 12.20 -4.12
C THR A 504 11.55 11.64 -4.64
N GLY A 505 10.83 10.89 -3.79
CA GLY A 505 9.53 10.34 -4.12
C GLY A 505 8.51 11.44 -4.38
N ASP A 506 7.48 11.09 -5.09
CA ASP A 506 6.31 11.92 -5.31
C ASP A 506 5.44 11.89 -4.04
N VAL A 507 5.31 13.01 -3.32
CA VAL A 507 4.86 13.04 -1.92
C VAL A 507 3.54 13.80 -1.71
N GLY A 508 2.78 13.38 -0.68
CA GLY A 508 1.68 14.16 -0.14
C GLY A 508 0.35 14.05 -0.89
N PHE A 509 0.06 12.94 -1.56
CA PHE A 509 -1.28 12.65 -2.09
C PHE A 509 -2.31 12.53 -0.96
N SER A 510 -1.86 12.07 0.20
CA SER A 510 -2.62 12.03 1.44
C SER A 510 -1.79 12.63 2.58
N ILE A 511 -2.38 13.56 3.32
CA ILE A 511 -1.69 14.32 4.37
C ILE A 511 -2.58 14.35 5.61
N SER A 512 -1.99 14.09 6.78
CA SER A 512 -2.62 14.31 8.06
C SER A 512 -1.69 15.08 8.99
N ALA A 513 -2.18 16.16 9.58
CA ALA A 513 -1.43 17.00 10.50
C ALA A 513 -2.04 16.97 11.91
N LEU A 514 -1.22 16.89 12.93
CA LEU A 514 -1.64 16.88 14.33
C LEU A 514 -0.67 17.70 15.18
N SER A 515 -1.22 18.49 16.09
CA SER A 515 -0.43 19.19 17.10
C SER A 515 -0.55 18.51 18.46
N VAL A 516 0.57 18.20 19.09
CA VAL A 516 0.63 17.72 20.48
C VAL A 516 1.62 18.58 21.25
N GLY A 517 1.12 19.34 22.22
CA GLY A 517 1.95 20.30 22.93
C GLY A 517 2.50 21.40 22.00
N LYS A 518 3.82 21.45 21.85
CA LYS A 518 4.49 22.40 20.95
C LYS A 518 4.83 21.79 19.59
N THR A 519 4.72 20.48 19.45
CA THR A 519 5.18 19.74 18.28
C THR A 519 4.05 19.57 17.26
N VAL A 520 4.35 19.85 16.00
CA VAL A 520 3.59 19.42 14.83
C VAL A 520 4.10 18.06 14.41
N TYR A 521 3.16 17.15 14.16
CA TYR A 521 3.38 15.88 13.50
C TYR A 521 2.66 15.90 12.16
N LEU A 522 3.34 15.46 11.13
CA LEU A 522 2.81 15.40 9.76
C LEU A 522 3.05 13.99 9.23
N LEU A 523 1.97 13.29 8.93
CA LEU A 523 1.99 11.97 8.31
C LEU A 523 1.55 12.11 6.87
N TYR A 524 2.31 11.52 5.94
CA TYR A 524 2.05 11.60 4.51
C TYR A 524 2.63 10.39 3.78
N ASP A 525 2.14 10.17 2.58
CA ASP A 525 2.62 9.14 1.67
C ASP A 525 3.71 9.66 0.73
N SER A 526 4.55 8.75 0.27
CA SER A 526 5.55 8.98 -0.77
C SER A 526 5.50 7.84 -1.78
N VAL A 527 5.34 8.16 -3.05
CA VAL A 527 5.42 7.22 -4.15
C VAL A 527 6.84 7.19 -4.67
N LEU A 528 7.50 6.04 -4.56
CA LEU A 528 8.91 5.87 -4.96
C LEU A 528 9.04 5.43 -6.42
N THR A 529 8.16 4.55 -6.87
CA THR A 529 8.16 4.05 -8.25
C THR A 529 6.75 3.87 -8.78
N LEU A 530 6.59 4.11 -10.08
CA LEU A 530 5.35 3.91 -10.82
C LEU A 530 5.51 2.79 -11.84
N SER A 531 4.41 2.09 -12.14
CA SER A 531 4.33 1.21 -13.32
C SER A 531 4.17 2.03 -14.60
N SER A 532 4.26 1.36 -15.75
CA SER A 532 3.99 1.98 -17.07
C SER A 532 2.57 2.56 -17.23
N ASN A 533 1.66 2.27 -16.31
CA ASN A 533 0.27 2.75 -16.29
C ASN A 533 0.04 3.75 -15.14
N ASP A 534 1.09 4.42 -14.66
CA ASP A 534 1.07 5.41 -13.58
C ASP A 534 0.46 4.90 -12.26
N VAL A 535 0.58 3.60 -11.99
CA VAL A 535 0.17 3.00 -10.71
C VAL A 535 1.40 2.81 -9.83
N ALA A 536 1.31 3.24 -8.57
CA ALA A 536 2.38 3.06 -7.60
C ALA A 536 2.75 1.58 -7.45
N THR A 537 4.02 1.25 -7.62
CA THR A 537 4.59 -0.08 -7.44
C THR A 537 5.45 -0.17 -6.19
N GLN A 538 5.98 0.95 -5.74
CA GLN A 538 6.64 1.11 -4.45
C GLN A 538 6.20 2.43 -3.83
N GLY A 539 5.96 2.42 -2.53
CA GLY A 539 5.59 3.60 -1.77
C GLY A 539 5.84 3.42 -0.29
N GLU A 540 6.03 4.52 0.40
CA GLU A 540 6.30 4.56 1.83
C GLU A 540 5.41 5.55 2.56
N ILE A 541 5.27 5.34 3.88
CA ILE A 541 4.65 6.29 4.80
C ILE A 541 5.75 7.01 5.57
N ARG A 542 5.72 8.32 5.48
CA ARG A 542 6.68 9.20 6.14
C ARG A 542 6.04 10.00 7.25
N LEU A 543 6.82 10.22 8.30
CA LEU A 543 6.49 11.10 9.40
C LEU A 543 7.51 12.24 9.46
N ALA A 544 7.03 13.48 9.40
CA ALA A 544 7.82 14.65 9.73
C ALA A 544 7.33 15.27 11.03
N LYS A 545 8.24 15.73 11.91
CA LYS A 545 7.90 16.41 13.15
C LYS A 545 8.81 17.59 13.42
N ARG A 546 8.26 18.68 13.98
CA ARG A 546 9.02 19.84 14.47
C ARG A 546 8.25 20.61 15.54
N ASN A 547 8.93 21.50 16.25
CA ASN A 547 8.34 22.36 17.27
C ASN A 547 8.47 23.86 16.97
N SER A 548 8.82 24.23 15.75
CA SER A 548 8.99 25.59 15.23
C SER A 548 8.20 25.81 13.93
N ILE A 549 8.52 26.88 13.20
CA ILE A 549 8.07 27.13 11.82
C ILE A 549 9.24 27.12 10.82
N PHE A 550 10.44 26.78 11.26
CA PHE A 550 11.64 26.81 10.42
C PHE A 550 11.88 25.46 9.76
N PRO A 551 12.22 25.42 8.44
CA PRO A 551 12.42 24.17 7.70
C PRO A 551 13.53 23.27 8.25
N GLU A 552 14.61 23.86 8.79
CA GLU A 552 15.75 23.15 9.34
C GLU A 552 15.42 22.35 10.60
N ASP A 553 14.31 22.63 11.26
CA ASP A 553 13.87 21.91 12.46
C ASP A 553 13.06 20.64 12.16
N TRP A 554 12.76 20.36 10.90
CA TRP A 554 12.08 19.12 10.52
C TRP A 554 12.95 17.90 10.80
N GLN A 555 12.35 16.92 11.45
CA GLN A 555 12.90 15.58 11.66
C GLN A 555 12.02 14.58 10.90
N TYR A 556 12.64 13.76 10.07
CA TYR A 556 11.95 12.81 9.20
C TYR A 556 12.19 11.38 9.66
N SER A 557 11.20 10.52 9.43
CA SER A 557 11.33 9.07 9.58
C SER A 557 10.36 8.35 8.63
N THR A 558 10.80 7.24 8.06
CA THR A 558 9.94 6.32 7.33
C THR A 558 9.31 5.34 8.32
N LEU A 559 7.99 5.28 8.36
CA LEU A 559 7.24 4.41 9.27
C LEU A 559 6.90 3.06 8.64
N ASP A 560 6.75 3.02 7.34
CA ASP A 560 6.34 1.82 6.60
C ASP A 560 6.75 1.93 5.14
N GLY A 561 6.92 0.80 4.45
CA GLY A 561 7.33 0.80 3.06
C GLY A 561 8.02 -0.48 2.63
N PRO A 562 8.72 -0.45 1.48
CA PRO A 562 9.41 -1.64 0.95
C PRO A 562 10.39 -2.28 1.93
N ASP A 563 11.10 -1.49 2.72
CA ASP A 563 12.05 -1.98 3.73
C ASP A 563 11.38 -2.78 4.86
N ASN A 564 10.08 -2.59 5.05
CA ASN A 564 9.26 -3.34 6.00
C ASN A 564 8.46 -4.47 5.34
N GLY A 565 8.79 -4.84 4.10
CA GLY A 565 8.12 -5.89 3.35
C GLY A 565 6.74 -5.49 2.81
N VAL A 566 6.48 -4.19 2.66
CA VAL A 566 5.24 -3.64 2.10
C VAL A 566 5.56 -2.92 0.79
N ALA A 567 5.17 -3.49 -0.33
CA ALA A 567 5.51 -2.93 -1.64
C ALA A 567 4.98 -1.49 -1.81
N VAL A 568 3.73 -1.23 -1.44
CA VAL A 568 3.14 0.10 -1.44
C VAL A 568 2.50 0.36 -0.08
N ALA A 569 3.22 1.04 0.80
CA ALA A 569 2.60 1.66 1.96
C ALA A 569 2.01 3.01 1.51
N GLY A 570 0.71 3.20 1.71
CA GLY A 570 0.26 4.50 1.76
C GLY A 570 -0.78 5.09 0.86
N TYR A 571 -2.03 5.16 1.34
CA TYR A 571 -3.02 6.19 1.01
C TYR A 571 -3.84 6.45 2.27
N ASP A 572 -4.63 7.54 2.27
CA ASP A 572 -5.59 7.83 3.33
C ASP A 572 -4.97 7.80 4.73
N VAL A 573 -3.91 8.58 4.92
CA VAL A 573 -3.20 8.65 6.20
C VAL A 573 -4.01 9.40 7.26
N MET A 574 -3.89 8.99 8.51
CA MET A 574 -4.53 9.65 9.65
C MET A 574 -3.61 9.71 10.85
N LEU A 575 -3.52 10.87 11.47
CA LEU A 575 -2.97 11.09 12.80
C LEU A 575 -4.07 11.36 13.82
N ALA A 576 -3.94 10.82 15.01
CA ALA A 576 -4.82 11.11 16.12
C ALA A 576 -4.07 11.06 17.46
N LYS A 577 -4.60 11.79 18.43
CA LYS A 577 -4.09 11.74 19.80
C LYS A 577 -4.67 10.51 20.52
N SER A 578 -3.81 9.67 21.06
CA SER A 578 -4.18 8.50 21.85
C SER A 578 -3.60 8.62 23.27
N GLY A 579 -4.37 9.20 24.19
CA GLY A 579 -3.86 9.55 25.52
C GLY A 579 -2.77 10.64 25.41
N ASN A 580 -1.57 10.32 25.86
CA ASN A 580 -0.39 11.21 25.72
C ASN A 580 0.47 10.89 24.48
N LYS A 581 0.10 9.86 23.71
CA LYS A 581 0.82 9.39 22.53
C LYS A 581 0.17 9.89 21.25
N VAL A 582 0.94 9.86 20.17
CA VAL A 582 0.45 10.05 18.80
C VAL A 582 0.21 8.68 18.19
N ALA A 583 -0.91 8.53 17.52
CA ALA A 583 -1.22 7.34 16.77
C ALA A 583 -1.35 7.67 15.28
N GLY A 584 -0.77 6.86 14.43
CA GLY A 584 -0.87 6.92 12.98
C GLY A 584 -1.60 5.72 12.41
N ALA A 585 -2.38 5.93 11.37
CA ALA A 585 -3.00 4.86 10.58
C ALA A 585 -2.96 5.22 9.10
N TRP A 586 -2.82 4.21 8.23
CA TRP A 586 -2.78 4.38 6.79
C TRP A 586 -3.30 3.14 6.07
N LEU A 587 -3.67 3.32 4.82
CA LEU A 587 -4.01 2.25 3.92
C LEU A 587 -2.76 1.78 3.19
N SER A 588 -2.51 0.49 3.21
CA SER A 588 -1.48 -0.16 2.40
C SER A 588 -2.16 -0.80 1.20
N ALA A 589 -1.78 -0.38 -0.01
CA ALA A 589 -2.27 -0.95 -1.25
C ALA A 589 -1.35 -2.05 -1.74
N SER A 590 -1.93 -3.10 -2.31
CA SER A 590 -1.17 -4.05 -3.11
C SER A 590 -0.81 -3.40 -4.44
N GLY A 591 0.46 -3.18 -4.71
CA GLY A 591 0.90 -2.76 -6.04
C GLY A 591 0.35 -3.68 -7.14
N ASN A 592 0.35 -3.24 -8.40
CA ASN A 592 -0.23 -3.95 -9.57
C ASN A 592 0.21 -5.43 -9.74
N ARG A 593 1.17 -5.89 -8.97
CA ARG A 593 1.72 -7.25 -9.08
C ARG A 593 1.15 -8.24 -8.06
N LEU A 594 0.37 -7.78 -7.07
CA LEU A 594 0.05 -8.61 -5.92
C LEU A 594 -1.45 -8.66 -5.67
N PRO A 595 -2.07 -9.85 -5.61
CA PRO A 595 -3.43 -10.01 -5.12
C PRO A 595 -3.47 -9.94 -3.58
N ASN A 596 -2.64 -9.08 -2.98
CA ASN A 596 -2.74 -8.83 -1.55
C ASN A 596 -3.99 -8.01 -1.29
N PRO A 597 -4.81 -8.38 -0.31
CA PRO A 597 -5.89 -7.49 0.11
C PRO A 597 -5.27 -6.20 0.63
N ASP A 598 -5.85 -5.08 0.24
CA ASP A 598 -5.52 -3.82 0.86
C ASP A 598 -5.68 -3.94 2.38
N GLN A 599 -4.77 -3.32 3.12
CA GLN A 599 -4.69 -3.42 4.57
C GLN A 599 -4.76 -2.05 5.20
N ILE A 600 -5.44 -1.93 6.34
CA ILE A 600 -5.19 -0.81 7.23
C ILE A 600 -4.04 -1.19 8.18
N ARG A 601 -3.04 -0.34 8.17
CA ARG A 601 -1.92 -0.43 9.10
C ARG A 601 -2.02 0.70 10.11
N PHE A 602 -1.60 0.45 11.33
CA PHE A 602 -1.61 1.45 12.39
C PHE A 602 -0.46 1.28 13.36
N LEU A 603 -0.10 2.37 14.02
CA LEU A 603 1.06 2.47 14.89
C LEU A 603 0.79 3.45 16.03
N LEU A 604 1.25 3.15 17.23
CA LEU A 604 1.46 4.15 18.28
C LEU A 604 2.88 4.69 18.12
N ILE A 605 2.97 5.97 17.80
CA ILE A 605 4.25 6.67 17.61
C ILE A 605 4.76 7.06 18.98
N ASP A 606 5.73 6.31 19.50
CA ASP A 606 6.49 6.66 20.71
C ASP A 606 7.78 7.38 20.31
N GLU A 607 8.27 8.28 21.18
CA GLU A 607 9.45 9.11 20.88
C GLU A 607 10.76 8.29 20.71
N ASP A 608 10.81 7.04 21.19
CA ASP A 608 12.03 6.25 21.31
C ASP A 608 12.02 4.87 20.62
N GLU A 609 10.96 4.47 19.90
CA GLU A 609 10.89 3.13 19.31
C GLU A 609 10.82 3.13 17.78
N THR A 610 11.58 2.20 17.18
CA THR A 610 11.39 1.82 15.78
C THR A 610 9.97 1.30 15.57
N PRO A 611 9.24 1.84 14.60
CA PRO A 611 7.81 1.56 14.45
C PRO A 611 7.57 0.12 14.00
N ASN A 612 6.91 -0.67 14.83
CA ASN A 612 6.28 -1.92 14.43
C ASN A 612 4.82 -1.65 14.07
N SER A 613 4.55 -1.37 12.80
CA SER A 613 3.18 -1.19 12.33
C SER A 613 2.39 -2.50 12.46
N ARG A 614 1.14 -2.40 12.94
CA ARG A 614 0.22 -3.54 13.00
C ARG A 614 -0.73 -3.48 11.82
N ALA A 615 -0.89 -4.58 11.10
CA ALA A 615 -1.80 -4.67 9.98
C ALA A 615 -3.16 -5.24 10.40
N ILE A 616 -4.22 -4.65 9.86
CA ILE A 616 -5.57 -5.20 9.86
C ILE A 616 -5.88 -5.55 8.42
N GLU A 617 -6.10 -6.82 8.14
CA GLU A 617 -6.56 -7.25 6.83
C GLU A 617 -7.95 -6.69 6.54
N LEU A 618 -8.09 -6.08 5.37
CA LEU A 618 -9.36 -5.65 4.84
C LEU A 618 -9.74 -6.53 3.66
N PHE A 619 -11.03 -6.82 3.60
CA PHE A 619 -11.62 -7.54 2.48
C PHE A 619 -12.57 -6.60 1.75
N GLY A 620 -12.35 -6.45 0.46
CA GLY A 620 -13.11 -5.54 -0.38
C GLY A 620 -12.44 -4.19 -0.58
N THR A 621 -13.16 -3.23 -1.13
CA THR A 621 -12.65 -1.88 -1.35
C THR A 621 -12.46 -1.19 0.00
N PRO A 622 -11.24 -0.88 0.42
CA PRO A 622 -10.98 -0.22 1.68
C PRO A 622 -11.47 1.22 1.65
N GLY A 623 -11.88 1.71 2.79
CA GLY A 623 -12.12 3.12 3.02
C GLY A 623 -11.08 3.69 3.98
N ALA A 624 -11.00 5.03 4.00
CA ALA A 624 -10.08 5.74 4.85
C ALA A 624 -10.16 5.31 6.33
N PRO A 625 -9.05 5.28 7.06
CA PRO A 625 -9.08 5.22 8.51
C PRO A 625 -9.76 6.49 9.06
N LEU A 626 -10.75 6.33 9.93
CA LEU A 626 -11.59 7.44 10.39
C LEU A 626 -11.23 7.91 11.78
N VAL A 627 -10.86 6.99 12.63
CA VAL A 627 -10.50 7.24 14.03
C VAL A 627 -9.47 6.25 14.46
N ILE A 628 -8.47 6.74 15.15
CA ILE A 628 -7.57 5.93 15.95
C ILE A 628 -7.51 6.52 17.36
N ASP A 629 -7.64 5.68 18.38
CA ASP A 629 -7.48 6.09 19.78
C ASP A 629 -6.94 4.94 20.62
N GLY A 630 -6.82 5.14 21.94
CA GLY A 630 -6.36 4.11 22.86
C GLY A 630 -7.22 2.85 22.91
N LYS A 631 -8.40 2.82 22.30
CA LYS A 631 -9.33 1.68 22.25
C LYS A 631 -9.29 0.94 20.92
N GLY A 632 -8.78 1.56 19.86
CA GLY A 632 -8.71 0.93 18.55
C GLY A 632 -8.89 1.89 17.39
N ILE A 633 -9.15 1.33 16.22
CA ILE A 633 -9.35 2.03 14.98
C ILE A 633 -10.76 1.80 14.43
N VAL A 634 -11.37 2.84 13.86
CA VAL A 634 -12.59 2.77 13.05
C VAL A 634 -12.23 3.15 11.61
N PHE A 635 -12.73 2.39 10.65
CA PHE A 635 -12.39 2.53 9.24
C PHE A 635 -13.54 2.10 8.34
N GLY A 636 -13.48 2.47 7.06
CA GLY A 636 -14.37 1.97 6.03
C GLY A 636 -14.03 0.51 5.65
N CYS A 637 -15.04 -0.32 5.48
CA CYS A 637 -14.88 -1.67 4.98
C CYS A 637 -16.09 -2.06 4.11
N GLU A 638 -15.86 -2.38 2.86
CA GLU A 638 -16.89 -2.83 1.91
C GLU A 638 -18.20 -1.99 1.94
N LYS A 639 -18.07 -0.70 1.80
CA LYS A 639 -19.21 0.25 1.90
C LYS A 639 -19.89 0.30 3.29
N ARG A 640 -19.14 0.01 4.35
CA ARG A 640 -19.62 -0.01 5.76
C ARG A 640 -18.56 0.58 6.67
N LEU A 641 -18.93 0.79 7.93
CA LEU A 641 -17.97 1.12 8.98
C LEU A 641 -17.61 -0.15 9.76
N CYS A 642 -16.32 -0.35 9.93
CA CYS A 642 -15.75 -1.38 10.79
C CYS A 642 -14.97 -0.76 11.96
N SER A 643 -14.76 -1.52 12.99
CA SER A 643 -13.84 -1.20 14.08
C SER A 643 -12.99 -2.40 14.44
N ALA A 644 -11.74 -2.15 14.83
CA ALA A 644 -10.87 -3.13 15.44
C ALA A 644 -10.27 -2.54 16.71
N ASN A 645 -10.04 -3.37 17.74
CA ASN A 645 -9.34 -2.92 18.94
C ASN A 645 -7.84 -3.15 18.83
N ASN A 646 -7.05 -2.48 19.69
CA ASN A 646 -5.59 -2.55 19.66
C ASN A 646 -5.01 -3.94 20.00
N SER A 647 -5.80 -4.83 20.63
CA SER A 647 -5.37 -6.17 21.05
C SER A 647 -5.89 -7.28 20.13
N ASN A 648 -6.88 -6.99 19.29
CA ASN A 648 -7.52 -7.98 18.42
C ASN A 648 -7.74 -7.40 17.02
N VAL A 649 -7.03 -7.95 16.04
CA VAL A 649 -7.10 -7.55 14.64
C VAL A 649 -8.37 -8.04 13.91
N SER A 650 -9.29 -8.70 14.59
CA SER A 650 -10.58 -9.09 14.00
C SER A 650 -11.54 -7.90 13.93
N PRO A 651 -11.84 -7.35 12.74
CA PRO A 651 -12.72 -6.22 12.60
C PRO A 651 -14.18 -6.58 12.96
N LYS A 652 -14.88 -5.63 13.55
CA LYS A 652 -16.32 -5.72 13.83
C LYS A 652 -17.05 -4.65 13.02
N LEU A 653 -18.21 -4.98 12.44
CA LEU A 653 -19.08 -3.97 11.85
C LEU A 653 -19.60 -3.01 12.93
N VAL A 654 -19.37 -1.72 12.74
CA VAL A 654 -19.97 -0.70 13.56
C VAL A 654 -21.42 -0.54 13.12
N ASN A 655 -22.33 -1.07 13.93
CA ASN A 655 -23.75 -0.80 13.87
C ASN A 655 -24.46 -1.05 12.53
N GLY A 656 -23.91 -1.88 11.66
CA GLY A 656 -24.58 -2.33 10.44
C GLY A 656 -24.93 -1.24 9.41
N ALA A 657 -24.40 -0.02 9.54
CA ALA A 657 -24.65 1.06 8.60
C ALA A 657 -24.04 0.71 7.23
N ILE A 658 -24.89 0.66 6.19
CA ILE A 658 -24.45 0.54 4.80
C ILE A 658 -24.05 1.95 4.36
N LEU A 659 -22.80 2.11 3.94
CA LEU A 659 -22.26 3.39 3.51
C LEU A 659 -21.90 3.27 2.03
N ASP A 660 -22.67 3.89 1.14
CA ASP A 660 -22.30 3.96 -0.27
C ASP A 660 -21.13 4.94 -0.44
N GLY A 661 -19.96 4.40 -0.76
CA GLY A 661 -18.79 5.18 -1.16
C GLY A 661 -18.11 5.94 -0.02
N VAL A 662 -17.74 5.26 1.07
CA VAL A 662 -16.96 5.86 2.17
C VAL A 662 -15.53 6.11 1.70
N LYS A 663 -15.31 7.17 0.95
CA LYS A 663 -13.96 7.70 0.76
C LYS A 663 -13.63 8.80 1.77
N ASP A 664 -14.64 9.47 2.28
CA ASP A 664 -14.50 10.67 3.10
C ASP A 664 -15.41 10.57 4.32
N SER A 665 -14.79 10.35 5.46
CA SER A 665 -15.49 10.31 6.73
C SER A 665 -14.61 10.92 7.81
N ALA A 666 -15.23 11.48 8.82
CA ALA A 666 -14.54 12.06 9.97
C ALA A 666 -15.23 11.62 11.25
N THR A 667 -14.66 11.93 12.40
CA THR A 667 -15.31 11.64 13.67
C THR A 667 -15.59 12.90 14.45
N LEU A 668 -16.63 12.84 15.26
CA LEU A 668 -17.09 13.97 16.04
C LEU A 668 -17.74 13.48 17.34
N THR A 669 -17.52 14.23 18.41
CA THR A 669 -18.21 14.02 19.68
C THR A 669 -19.30 15.06 19.83
N VAL A 670 -20.55 14.60 20.04
CA VAL A 670 -21.72 15.45 20.29
C VAL A 670 -22.34 14.99 21.62
N GLU A 671 -22.50 15.88 22.58
CA GLU A 671 -23.07 15.59 23.89
C GLU A 671 -22.46 14.35 24.57
N LYS A 672 -21.13 14.24 24.53
CA LYS A 672 -20.35 13.10 25.08
C LYS A 672 -20.52 11.75 24.33
N VAL A 673 -21.30 11.74 23.24
CA VAL A 673 -21.44 10.56 22.37
C VAL A 673 -20.58 10.75 21.14
N ARG A 674 -19.87 9.70 20.77
CA ARG A 674 -18.95 9.67 19.63
C ARG A 674 -19.70 9.19 18.39
N TYR A 675 -19.46 9.86 17.29
CA TYR A 675 -20.07 9.57 15.99
C TYR A 675 -19.02 9.56 14.88
N ALA A 676 -19.23 8.69 13.90
CA ALA A 676 -18.67 8.90 12.57
C ALA A 676 -19.61 9.82 11.78
N VAL A 677 -19.01 10.73 11.03
CA VAL A 677 -19.68 11.62 10.09
C VAL A 677 -19.39 11.13 8.69
N THR A 678 -20.40 10.92 7.88
CA THR A 678 -20.21 10.41 6.52
C THR A 678 -21.38 10.78 5.60
N SER A 679 -21.17 10.60 4.30
CA SER A 679 -22.23 10.78 3.29
C SER A 679 -22.87 9.43 2.95
N VAL A 680 -24.19 9.35 3.06
CA VAL A 680 -24.98 8.15 2.71
C VAL A 680 -26.15 8.55 1.85
N ASN A 681 -26.30 7.99 0.67
CA ASN A 681 -27.41 8.26 -0.25
C ASN A 681 -27.64 9.78 -0.48
N LYS A 682 -26.55 10.52 -0.72
CA LYS A 682 -26.57 11.98 -0.91
C LYS A 682 -27.13 12.74 0.32
N LYS A 683 -26.85 12.24 1.51
CA LYS A 683 -27.18 12.87 2.81
C LYS A 683 -25.96 12.83 3.71
N LEU A 684 -25.65 13.93 4.35
CA LEU A 684 -24.67 13.98 5.42
C LEU A 684 -25.30 13.44 6.70
N VAL A 685 -24.72 12.41 7.31
CA VAL A 685 -25.29 11.71 8.46
C VAL A 685 -24.27 11.49 9.58
N LEU A 686 -24.78 11.33 10.81
CA LEU A 686 -24.05 10.82 11.96
C LEU A 686 -24.37 9.34 12.16
N VAL A 687 -23.36 8.52 12.38
CA VAL A 687 -23.44 7.13 12.78
C VAL A 687 -22.83 6.98 14.16
N LYS A 688 -23.59 6.54 15.16
CA LYS A 688 -23.07 6.36 16.51
C LYS A 688 -21.99 5.28 16.55
N LEU A 689 -20.84 5.59 17.15
CA LEU A 689 -19.70 4.68 17.36
C LEU A 689 -19.75 3.98 18.71
#